data_73a0e6b30f50a53274dfdc8440896e29
#
_entry.id   73a0e6b30f50a53274dfdc8440896e29
#
_cell.length_a   1.000
_cell.length_b   1.000
_cell.length_c   1.000
_cell.angle_alpha   90.00
_cell.angle_beta   90.00
_cell.angle_gamma   90.00
#
_symmetry.space_group_name_H-M   'P 1'
#
loop_
_entity.id
_entity.type
_entity.pdbx_description
1 polymer ?
#
loop_
_entity_poly.entity_id
_entity_poly.type
_entity_poly.pdbx_seq_one_letter_code
_entity_poly.pdbx_strand_id
1 'polypeptide(L)'
;MLRRLSALVACLLCITVLSAQKADKTVTRSVEKFFTEYNAMGVNVKNCALERRRNNIIVNKRAKKITIYANSNFAAQIFTPEIVDSIYAALRGYLPREQQRYKLEIFAARRPIEQLVPCNMRRKGVEKDRLWGKTDYRGEPWVENRSKPYLPKKGLHGRHLALWQSHGRIYSAEKGMWQWQRPSLYCTTEDLFTQSIVLPFLMPMLQNAGALVYTPRERDTQRECVVVDNDSLCTLSRYVQKAEKKREWVVVDSGFKPRATAYVDGENPFTHGTAMAVETANGRRTAAVARWQPHIPRTGNYAVYVSYKTLKKSVPDAHYSVLHSGGVTEFRVNQRMGGGTWVYLGTFHFKEGENENQAVVLTNESDHKGVVTADAVRFGGGMGLVARGDSVTVATSGLPRYLEGARYALQYSGFPAEVYTPSGSQVDYNDDINCRSHAVNHLSGGSVYNPDSVGLCVPVELSFGFHSDAGISAEDNVVGSLGVVTTDFSGDTIAAGRSRYLSRDIVSNLLLGVKRDVSARYGIDWPVRGILDKSYSESRLPRVPSLIFESLSHQNFADMVYGHNPDFKFTLARSVYKSLLKYVNYLHGRDYMVQPLPVKNFSASFDEDGEKVRLRWAAVEDETEPTATPDAYVVYMRVNDGGFDNGRVVKGTECEIPILKNVVYSFKVAALNDGGESFPSEILSVCKVSREKAVALIVNGFHRLSGPGEVNTLSKAGFDIDYDAGVPYVNSAEYGGRQLDYERANIGYEDGLGLSGNDFEGVLAAGNTFDYPYVHGAAMAANGVSFVSCSSEAVIEGDVLLAPYDLVDYIAGAEKQGLKGSFLGYNRPYKTFPAEIQQSLKGYLSGGGRLFVSGAYIASDMSKNNTDRDFITSVLKFDFGGSVVDASEDRVFGSNLLLSLPRGLNEEYYTVSRPDVLVPRDNAFVAFVYDKSKKSAGVAYAGNYRVLSTAFPFEVAGSSSQRTHLMGAVLRFLLKK
;
A
#
# COMPACT_ATOMS: atom_id res chain seq x y z
N MET A 1 -56.79 51.23 -16.53
CA MET A 1 -55.76 51.56 -17.56
C MET A 1 -54.35 51.10 -17.14
N LEU A 2 -53.97 51.17 -15.91
CA LEU A 2 -52.62 50.71 -15.43
C LEU A 2 -52.33 49.20 -15.55
N ARG A 3 -53.35 48.31 -15.42
CA ARG A 3 -53.12 46.84 -15.56
C ARG A 3 -52.97 46.37 -17.03
N ARG A 4 -53.33 47.16 -18.02
CA ARG A 4 -53.07 46.83 -19.42
C ARG A 4 -51.67 47.29 -19.91
N LEU A 5 -51.13 48.34 -19.28
CA LEU A 5 -49.75 48.76 -19.56
C LEU A 5 -48.66 47.77 -19.00
N SER A 6 -48.91 47.21 -17.83
CA SER A 6 -48.00 46.24 -17.21
C SER A 6 -47.91 44.93 -18.01
N ALA A 7 -49.02 44.47 -18.59
CA ALA A 7 -49.04 43.28 -19.44
C ALA A 7 -48.33 43.50 -20.80
N LEU A 8 -48.43 44.70 -21.38
CA LEU A 8 -47.73 45.04 -22.63
C LEU A 8 -46.19 45.17 -22.42
N VAL A 9 -45.79 45.77 -21.31
CA VAL A 9 -44.35 45.85 -20.95
C VAL A 9 -43.77 44.49 -20.62
N ALA A 10 -44.50 43.58 -19.92
CA ALA A 10 -44.11 42.20 -19.69
C ALA A 10 -44.05 41.36 -20.97
N CYS A 11 -44.99 41.54 -21.92
CA CYS A 11 -44.91 40.90 -23.23
C CYS A 11 -43.78 41.46 -24.11
N LEU A 12 -43.48 42.76 -24.06
CA LEU A 12 -42.36 43.34 -24.79
C LEU A 12 -41.00 42.91 -24.18
N LEU A 13 -40.90 42.73 -22.86
CA LEU A 13 -39.70 42.15 -22.21
C LEU A 13 -39.55 40.65 -22.50
N CYS A 14 -40.63 39.88 -22.64
CA CYS A 14 -40.56 38.49 -23.08
C CYS A 14 -40.27 38.32 -24.58
N ILE A 15 -40.63 39.27 -25.44
CA ILE A 15 -40.34 39.15 -26.88
C ILE A 15 -38.88 39.56 -27.21
N THR A 16 -38.18 40.25 -26.33
CA THR A 16 -36.76 40.60 -26.54
C THR A 16 -35.79 39.46 -26.13
N VAL A 17 -36.28 38.37 -25.53
CA VAL A 17 -35.46 37.23 -25.09
C VAL A 17 -35.54 36.02 -26.03
N LEU A 18 -36.46 35.98 -27.01
CA LEU A 18 -36.64 34.83 -27.90
C LEU A 18 -36.49 35.17 -29.41
N SER A 19 -35.45 35.90 -29.79
CA SER A 19 -34.89 35.72 -31.12
C SER A 19 -33.89 34.57 -31.09
N ALA A 20 -34.38 33.33 -31.12
CA ALA A 20 -33.58 32.17 -31.46
C ALA A 20 -32.98 32.40 -32.85
N GLN A 21 -31.77 32.96 -32.89
CA GLN A 21 -31.05 33.11 -34.15
C GLN A 21 -30.75 31.70 -34.68
N LYS A 22 -31.25 31.43 -35.94
CA LYS A 22 -30.91 30.24 -36.71
C LYS A 22 -29.36 30.05 -36.62
N ALA A 23 -28.91 28.83 -36.30
CA ALA A 23 -27.50 28.49 -36.33
C ALA A 23 -26.89 28.97 -37.65
N ASP A 24 -25.81 29.74 -37.55
CA ASP A 24 -25.07 30.19 -38.73
C ASP A 24 -24.42 28.96 -39.36
N LYS A 25 -24.96 28.48 -40.49
CA LYS A 25 -24.54 27.25 -41.16
C LYS A 25 -23.04 27.22 -41.42
N THR A 26 -22.42 28.37 -41.66
CA THR A 26 -20.97 28.48 -41.93
C THR A 26 -20.19 28.27 -40.68
N VAL A 27 -20.56 28.88 -39.55
CA VAL A 27 -19.93 28.68 -38.25
C VAL A 27 -20.10 27.23 -37.79
N THR A 28 -21.32 26.67 -38.00
CA THR A 28 -21.57 25.26 -37.64
C THR A 28 -20.61 24.31 -38.36
N ARG A 29 -20.46 24.44 -39.68
CA ARG A 29 -19.51 23.63 -40.47
C ARG A 29 -18.05 23.79 -40.01
N SER A 30 -17.68 25.03 -39.65
CA SER A 30 -16.34 25.33 -39.15
C SER A 30 -16.03 24.60 -37.82
N VAL A 31 -17.01 24.61 -36.90
CA VAL A 31 -16.88 23.94 -35.59
C VAL A 31 -16.91 22.41 -35.76
N GLU A 32 -17.78 21.88 -36.64
CA GLU A 32 -17.78 20.43 -36.93
C GLU A 32 -16.46 19.98 -37.54
N LYS A 33 -15.88 20.77 -38.47
CA LYS A 33 -14.54 20.50 -39.04
C LYS A 33 -13.46 20.52 -37.95
N PHE A 34 -13.50 21.51 -37.05
CA PHE A 34 -12.59 21.55 -35.90
C PHE A 34 -12.65 20.23 -35.08
N PHE A 35 -13.85 19.75 -34.69
CA PHE A 35 -13.96 18.51 -33.93
C PHE A 35 -13.46 17.27 -34.71
N THR A 36 -13.70 17.22 -36.01
CA THR A 36 -13.21 16.13 -36.87
C THR A 36 -11.67 16.06 -36.85
N GLU A 37 -11.02 17.21 -37.05
CA GLU A 37 -9.56 17.28 -37.07
C GLU A 37 -8.96 17.14 -35.64
N TYR A 38 -9.65 17.66 -34.61
CA TYR A 38 -9.28 17.51 -33.21
C TYR A 38 -9.20 16.03 -32.80
N ASN A 39 -10.18 15.22 -33.20
CA ASN A 39 -10.15 13.77 -32.96
C ASN A 39 -9.03 13.05 -33.71
N ALA A 40 -8.59 13.59 -34.85
CA ALA A 40 -7.49 13.03 -35.63
C ALA A 40 -6.11 13.37 -35.05
N MET A 41 -5.98 14.38 -34.17
CA MET A 41 -4.72 14.81 -33.55
C MET A 41 -4.21 13.88 -32.44
N GLY A 42 -4.80 12.71 -32.22
CA GLY A 42 -4.33 11.76 -31.22
C GLY A 42 -4.61 12.15 -29.78
N VAL A 43 -5.66 12.97 -29.55
CA VAL A 43 -6.13 13.28 -28.19
C VAL A 43 -6.55 12.00 -27.47
N ASN A 44 -6.23 11.91 -26.17
CA ASN A 44 -6.52 10.73 -25.35
C ASN A 44 -8.02 10.38 -25.26
N VAL A 45 -8.90 11.36 -25.49
CA VAL A 45 -10.35 11.17 -25.49
C VAL A 45 -10.88 11.26 -26.93
N LYS A 46 -11.38 10.15 -27.45
CA LYS A 46 -11.93 10.05 -28.81
C LYS A 46 -13.40 10.48 -28.87
N ASN A 47 -13.89 10.73 -30.08
CA ASN A 47 -15.32 11.09 -30.36
C ASN A 47 -15.77 12.40 -29.70
N CYS A 48 -14.87 13.37 -29.55
CA CYS A 48 -15.22 14.73 -29.21
C CYS A 48 -16.11 15.35 -30.31
N ALA A 49 -17.22 15.93 -29.93
CA ALA A 49 -18.21 16.48 -30.88
C ALA A 49 -19.10 17.53 -30.22
N LEU A 50 -19.96 18.14 -31.02
CA LEU A 50 -21.06 18.95 -30.50
C LEU A 50 -22.06 18.10 -29.73
N GLU A 51 -22.60 18.66 -28.65
CA GLU A 51 -23.68 18.05 -27.88
C GLU A 51 -24.93 17.81 -28.78
N ARG A 52 -25.60 16.67 -28.62
CA ARG A 52 -26.83 16.33 -29.35
C ARG A 52 -28.02 17.10 -28.78
N ARG A 53 -28.09 18.41 -29.08
CA ARG A 53 -29.17 19.30 -28.69
C ARG A 53 -29.53 20.26 -29.83
N ARG A 54 -30.71 20.83 -29.77
CA ARG A 54 -31.27 21.67 -30.87
C ARG A 54 -30.44 22.94 -31.14
N ASN A 55 -29.88 23.57 -30.11
CA ASN A 55 -29.07 24.79 -30.18
C ASN A 55 -27.69 24.54 -29.57
N ASN A 56 -26.89 23.69 -30.20
CA ASN A 56 -25.52 23.36 -29.76
C ASN A 56 -24.49 24.43 -30.13
N ILE A 57 -24.86 25.37 -31.04
CA ILE A 57 -24.06 26.57 -31.34
C ILE A 57 -25.00 27.78 -31.33
N ILE A 58 -24.60 28.81 -30.59
CA ILE A 58 -25.34 30.09 -30.55
C ILE A 58 -24.39 31.21 -31.00
N VAL A 59 -24.72 31.86 -32.13
CA VAL A 59 -23.96 33.00 -32.64
C VAL A 59 -24.74 34.28 -32.34
N ASN A 60 -24.24 35.08 -31.39
CA ASN A 60 -24.77 36.40 -31.08
C ASN A 60 -23.96 37.47 -31.82
N LYS A 61 -24.44 37.92 -32.97
CA LYS A 61 -23.76 38.92 -33.81
C LYS A 61 -23.66 40.28 -33.12
N ARG A 62 -24.71 40.67 -32.34
CA ARG A 62 -24.70 41.95 -31.62
C ARG A 62 -23.66 42.02 -30.50
N ALA A 63 -23.56 40.93 -29.73
CA ALA A 63 -22.58 40.83 -28.68
C ALA A 63 -21.19 40.34 -29.17
N LYS A 64 -21.04 40.04 -30.46
CA LYS A 64 -19.86 39.41 -31.08
C LYS A 64 -19.39 38.20 -30.27
N LYS A 65 -20.30 37.26 -29.96
CA LYS A 65 -20.05 36.09 -29.12
C LYS A 65 -20.54 34.81 -29.82
N ILE A 66 -19.74 33.74 -29.74
CA ILE A 66 -20.10 32.38 -30.14
C ILE A 66 -20.06 31.49 -28.92
N THR A 67 -21.17 30.84 -28.60
CA THR A 67 -21.24 29.83 -27.53
C THR A 67 -21.44 28.47 -28.17
N ILE A 68 -20.64 27.51 -27.80
CA ILE A 68 -20.57 26.15 -28.32
C ILE A 68 -20.81 25.19 -27.17
N TYR A 69 -21.64 24.19 -27.37
CA TYR A 69 -21.92 23.13 -26.41
C TYR A 69 -21.31 21.82 -26.94
N ALA A 70 -20.25 21.34 -26.26
CA ALA A 70 -19.57 20.13 -26.58
C ALA A 70 -20.12 18.93 -25.78
N ASN A 71 -19.94 17.74 -26.32
CA ASN A 71 -20.46 16.51 -25.75
C ASN A 71 -19.66 16.05 -24.47
N SER A 72 -20.17 15.00 -23.83
CA SER A 72 -19.55 14.41 -22.64
C SER A 72 -18.12 13.87 -22.88
N ASN A 73 -17.82 13.40 -24.09
CA ASN A 73 -16.46 12.94 -24.42
C ASN A 73 -15.49 14.12 -24.44
N PHE A 74 -15.87 15.27 -25.00
CA PHE A 74 -15.05 16.46 -24.91
C PHE A 74 -14.86 16.93 -23.45
N ALA A 75 -15.92 16.80 -22.63
CA ALA A 75 -15.86 17.10 -21.21
C ALA A 75 -14.95 16.14 -20.42
N ALA A 76 -14.74 14.91 -20.89
CA ALA A 76 -13.91 13.92 -20.21
C ALA A 76 -12.39 14.25 -20.22
N GLN A 77 -11.97 15.23 -21.00
CA GLN A 77 -10.58 15.69 -21.04
C GLN A 77 -10.15 16.32 -19.71
N ILE A 78 -8.85 16.25 -19.44
CA ILE A 78 -8.25 17.03 -18.36
C ILE A 78 -7.88 18.40 -18.91
N PHE A 79 -8.51 19.45 -18.40
CA PHE A 79 -8.26 20.83 -18.81
C PHE A 79 -7.17 21.45 -17.94
N THR A 80 -6.13 22.00 -18.58
CA THR A 80 -5.18 22.93 -17.98
C THR A 80 -5.34 24.30 -18.67
N PRO A 81 -4.80 25.40 -18.10
CA PRO A 81 -4.84 26.72 -18.78
C PRO A 81 -4.29 26.65 -20.20
N GLU A 82 -3.19 25.91 -20.41
CA GLU A 82 -2.50 25.78 -21.69
C GLU A 82 -3.34 24.99 -22.72
N ILE A 83 -4.01 23.91 -22.28
CA ILE A 83 -4.93 23.14 -23.12
C ILE A 83 -6.13 23.98 -23.54
N VAL A 84 -6.71 24.74 -22.60
CA VAL A 84 -7.85 25.65 -22.89
C VAL A 84 -7.43 26.72 -23.92
N ASP A 85 -6.28 27.38 -23.70
CA ASP A 85 -5.75 28.38 -24.64
C ASP A 85 -5.52 27.77 -26.02
N SER A 86 -4.95 26.57 -26.11
CA SER A 86 -4.70 25.84 -27.37
C SER A 86 -5.99 25.48 -28.10
N ILE A 87 -7.02 25.01 -27.37
CA ILE A 87 -8.34 24.70 -27.93
C ILE A 87 -8.97 25.95 -28.56
N TYR A 88 -8.96 27.08 -27.85
CA TYR A 88 -9.52 28.32 -28.36
C TYR A 88 -8.72 28.86 -29.55
N ALA A 89 -7.41 28.78 -29.53
CA ALA A 89 -6.53 29.20 -30.61
C ALA A 89 -6.79 28.34 -31.87
N ALA A 90 -6.83 27.01 -31.72
CA ALA A 90 -7.14 26.11 -32.84
C ALA A 90 -8.51 26.37 -33.42
N LEU A 91 -9.56 26.42 -32.57
CA LEU A 91 -10.93 26.70 -33.03
C LEU A 91 -11.06 28.03 -33.83
N ARG A 92 -10.36 29.09 -33.39
CA ARG A 92 -10.32 30.36 -34.10
C ARG A 92 -9.84 30.23 -35.53
N GLY A 93 -8.82 29.36 -35.76
CA GLY A 93 -8.30 29.11 -37.10
C GLY A 93 -9.32 28.56 -38.10
N TYR A 94 -10.34 27.82 -37.62
CA TYR A 94 -11.42 27.27 -38.48
C TYR A 94 -12.55 28.23 -38.75
N LEU A 95 -12.73 29.28 -37.91
CA LEU A 95 -13.81 30.21 -38.04
C LEU A 95 -13.62 31.18 -39.25
N PRO A 96 -14.70 31.64 -39.91
CA PRO A 96 -14.65 32.67 -40.94
C PRO A 96 -13.98 33.95 -40.37
N ARG A 97 -13.26 34.70 -41.23
CA ARG A 97 -12.42 35.86 -40.82
C ARG A 97 -13.15 36.86 -39.89
N GLU A 98 -14.43 37.14 -40.14
CA GLU A 98 -15.23 38.07 -39.35
C GLU A 98 -15.44 37.52 -37.94
N GLN A 99 -15.78 36.22 -37.81
CA GLN A 99 -16.08 35.55 -36.53
C GLN A 99 -14.83 35.17 -35.70
N GLN A 100 -13.65 35.19 -36.29
CA GLN A 100 -12.39 34.98 -35.55
C GLN A 100 -12.19 36.02 -34.43
N ARG A 101 -12.78 37.19 -34.54
CA ARG A 101 -12.71 38.28 -33.54
C ARG A 101 -13.79 38.18 -32.46
N TYR A 102 -14.74 37.22 -32.57
CA TYR A 102 -15.79 37.06 -31.58
C TYR A 102 -15.26 36.44 -30.30
N LYS A 103 -15.88 36.78 -29.16
CA LYS A 103 -15.66 36.07 -27.91
C LYS A 103 -16.17 34.65 -28.08
N LEU A 104 -15.30 33.67 -27.84
CA LEU A 104 -15.63 32.24 -27.84
C LEU A 104 -15.89 31.77 -26.42
N GLU A 105 -16.90 30.94 -26.25
CA GLU A 105 -17.16 30.19 -25.03
C GLU A 105 -17.57 28.77 -25.41
N ILE A 106 -16.82 27.79 -24.92
CA ILE A 106 -17.12 26.36 -25.06
C ILE A 106 -17.63 25.85 -23.73
N PHE A 107 -18.84 25.28 -23.75
CA PHE A 107 -19.45 24.62 -22.62
C PHE A 107 -19.28 23.11 -22.76
N ALA A 108 -18.81 22.47 -21.70
CA ALA A 108 -18.75 21.02 -21.54
C ALA A 108 -19.12 20.70 -20.08
N ALA A 109 -19.74 19.56 -19.81
CA ALA A 109 -20.28 19.23 -18.49
C ALA A 109 -20.99 20.42 -17.79
N ARG A 110 -21.85 21.12 -18.56
CA ARG A 110 -22.67 22.28 -18.11
C ARG A 110 -21.88 23.52 -17.65
N ARG A 111 -20.56 23.54 -17.82
CA ARG A 111 -19.68 24.64 -17.43
C ARG A 111 -18.83 25.13 -18.61
N PRO A 112 -18.43 26.40 -18.66
CA PRO A 112 -17.36 26.84 -19.54
C PRO A 112 -16.09 26.02 -19.27
N ILE A 113 -15.34 25.67 -20.32
CA ILE A 113 -14.14 24.79 -20.16
C ILE A 113 -13.08 25.39 -19.25
N GLU A 114 -13.00 26.69 -19.11
CA GLU A 114 -12.15 27.40 -18.15
C GLU A 114 -12.50 27.04 -16.70
N GLN A 115 -13.78 26.74 -16.44
CA GLN A 115 -14.24 26.29 -15.12
C GLN A 115 -14.04 24.79 -14.88
N LEU A 116 -13.64 24.02 -15.89
CA LEU A 116 -13.22 22.63 -15.76
C LEU A 116 -11.71 22.49 -15.44
N VAL A 117 -10.95 23.57 -15.61
CA VAL A 117 -9.58 23.66 -15.09
C VAL A 117 -9.61 23.57 -13.55
N PRO A 118 -8.81 22.72 -12.89
CA PRO A 118 -8.73 22.67 -11.44
C PRO A 118 -8.42 24.04 -10.81
N CYS A 119 -9.08 24.32 -9.69
CA CYS A 119 -8.96 25.64 -9.04
C CYS A 119 -7.52 26.05 -8.69
N ASN A 120 -6.70 25.09 -8.29
CA ASN A 120 -5.27 25.30 -7.97
C ASN A 120 -4.40 25.61 -9.20
N MET A 121 -4.89 25.36 -10.42
CA MET A 121 -4.17 25.60 -11.68
C MET A 121 -4.65 26.87 -12.38
N ARG A 122 -5.77 27.46 -11.95
CA ARG A 122 -6.33 28.64 -12.62
C ARG A 122 -5.51 29.89 -12.39
N ARG A 123 -5.34 30.67 -13.44
CA ARG A 123 -4.67 31.99 -13.35
C ARG A 123 -5.50 33.03 -12.60
N LYS A 124 -6.83 32.91 -12.63
CA LYS A 124 -7.81 33.80 -11.97
C LYS A 124 -9.13 33.03 -11.70
N GLY A 125 -9.91 33.48 -10.72
CA GLY A 125 -11.28 33.01 -10.55
C GLY A 125 -11.42 31.71 -9.76
N VAL A 126 -10.78 31.63 -8.59
CA VAL A 126 -11.01 30.53 -7.64
C VAL A 126 -12.47 30.57 -7.17
N GLU A 127 -13.21 29.49 -7.39
CA GLU A 127 -14.56 29.31 -6.90
C GLU A 127 -14.54 28.93 -5.42
N LYS A 128 -15.10 29.79 -4.54
CA LYS A 128 -15.05 29.59 -3.07
C LYS A 128 -15.78 28.34 -2.61
N ASP A 129 -16.74 27.85 -3.37
CA ASP A 129 -17.49 26.60 -3.11
C ASP A 129 -16.70 25.33 -3.46
N ARG A 130 -15.52 25.48 -4.09
CA ARG A 130 -14.53 24.41 -4.33
C ARG A 130 -13.37 24.42 -3.34
N LEU A 131 -13.50 25.10 -2.23
CA LEU A 131 -12.55 25.12 -1.11
C LEU A 131 -13.29 24.86 0.18
N TRP A 132 -12.65 24.25 1.17
CA TRP A 132 -13.27 24.10 2.49
C TRP A 132 -13.49 25.48 3.17
N GLY A 133 -12.59 26.42 2.99
CA GLY A 133 -12.71 27.75 3.54
C GLY A 133 -12.76 27.74 5.08
N LYS A 134 -13.93 28.11 5.64
CA LYS A 134 -14.16 28.05 7.09
C LYS A 134 -14.59 26.67 7.60
N THR A 135 -14.96 25.76 6.70
CA THR A 135 -15.30 24.37 7.01
C THR A 135 -13.99 23.62 7.24
N ASP A 136 -13.52 23.59 8.46
CA ASP A 136 -12.30 22.89 8.83
C ASP A 136 -12.47 22.27 10.21
N TYR A 137 -12.17 20.98 10.35
CA TYR A 137 -12.14 20.31 11.64
C TYR A 137 -10.88 20.74 12.39
N ARG A 138 -11.05 21.27 13.60
CA ARG A 138 -9.98 21.78 14.46
C ARG A 138 -9.95 21.13 15.84
N GLY A 139 -10.74 20.08 16.02
CA GLY A 139 -10.72 19.28 17.24
C GLY A 139 -9.57 18.28 17.30
N GLU A 140 -9.54 17.53 18.41
CA GLU A 140 -8.62 16.41 18.56
C GLU A 140 -8.91 15.34 17.50
N PRO A 141 -7.89 14.74 16.86
CA PRO A 141 -8.08 13.69 15.87
C PRO A 141 -8.75 12.46 16.50
N TRP A 142 -9.34 11.59 15.68
CA TRP A 142 -9.98 10.37 16.17
C TRP A 142 -8.99 9.50 16.96
N VAL A 143 -7.80 9.29 16.42
CA VAL A 143 -6.69 8.57 17.05
C VAL A 143 -5.40 9.37 16.88
N GLU A 144 -4.64 9.56 17.96
CA GLU A 144 -3.31 10.16 17.94
C GLU A 144 -2.29 9.22 18.58
N ASN A 145 -1.26 8.84 17.85
CA ASN A 145 -0.11 8.08 18.38
C ASN A 145 0.83 9.05 19.11
N ARG A 146 0.86 9.00 20.44
CA ARG A 146 1.68 9.87 21.29
C ARG A 146 3.14 9.42 21.40
N SER A 147 3.42 8.17 21.07
CA SER A 147 4.79 7.63 21.07
C SER A 147 5.54 7.89 19.77
N LYS A 148 4.85 8.40 18.73
CA LYS A 148 5.49 8.76 17.46
C LYS A 148 6.45 9.95 17.71
N PRO A 149 7.79 9.80 17.39
CA PRO A 149 8.78 10.77 17.83
C PRO A 149 8.80 12.07 17.01
N TYR A 150 7.90 12.21 16.03
CA TYR A 150 7.79 13.37 15.16
C TYR A 150 6.33 13.70 14.84
N LEU A 151 6.10 14.91 14.34
CA LEU A 151 4.79 15.38 13.87
C LEU A 151 4.94 15.94 12.44
N PRO A 152 4.22 15.40 11.44
CA PRO A 152 4.31 15.87 10.04
C PRO A 152 3.49 17.15 9.84
N LYS A 153 4.06 18.30 10.21
CA LYS A 153 3.37 19.61 10.24
C LYS A 153 2.88 20.08 8.86
N LYS A 154 3.60 19.70 7.79
CA LYS A 154 3.27 19.99 6.38
C LYS A 154 2.78 18.74 5.63
N GLY A 155 2.49 17.66 6.35
CA GLY A 155 1.85 16.45 5.85
C GLY A 155 0.32 16.53 5.89
N LEU A 156 -0.29 15.45 6.34
CA LEU A 156 -1.75 15.28 6.48
C LEU A 156 -2.16 15.11 7.95
N HIS A 157 -1.39 15.62 8.89
CA HIS A 157 -1.65 15.46 10.31
C HIS A 157 -3.07 15.89 10.69
N GLY A 158 -3.80 14.98 11.36
CA GLY A 158 -5.17 15.19 11.80
C GLY A 158 -6.23 15.17 10.68
N ARG A 159 -5.87 14.82 9.42
CA ARG A 159 -6.81 14.61 8.32
C ARG A 159 -7.39 13.22 8.36
N HIS A 160 -8.70 13.11 8.12
CA HIS A 160 -9.43 11.84 8.11
C HIS A 160 -9.87 11.53 6.67
N LEU A 161 -9.35 10.46 6.13
CA LEU A 161 -9.62 10.02 4.76
C LEU A 161 -10.28 8.64 4.78
N ALA A 162 -11.22 8.39 3.89
CA ALA A 162 -11.75 7.06 3.62
C ALA A 162 -11.14 6.55 2.31
N LEU A 163 -10.56 5.35 2.35
CA LEU A 163 -9.89 4.72 1.22
C LEU A 163 -10.21 3.23 1.22
N TRP A 164 -10.47 2.66 0.05
CA TRP A 164 -10.65 1.22 -0.09
C TRP A 164 -10.04 0.68 -1.39
N GLN A 165 -9.65 -0.58 -1.32
CA GLN A 165 -9.12 -1.39 -2.40
C GLN A 165 -10.27 -2.14 -3.07
N SER A 166 -10.84 -1.61 -4.14
CA SER A 166 -11.85 -2.25 -4.99
C SER A 166 -12.96 -2.98 -4.18
N HIS A 167 -13.31 -4.22 -4.53
CA HIS A 167 -14.51 -4.92 -4.04
C HIS A 167 -14.19 -5.96 -2.94
N GLY A 168 -13.83 -7.19 -3.33
CA GLY A 168 -13.66 -8.36 -2.48
C GLY A 168 -14.66 -9.48 -2.81
N ARG A 169 -14.50 -10.63 -2.18
CA ARG A 169 -15.41 -11.77 -2.39
C ARG A 169 -16.78 -11.50 -1.81
N ILE A 170 -17.79 -11.98 -2.54
CA ILE A 170 -19.19 -11.93 -2.13
C ILE A 170 -19.83 -13.33 -2.21
N TYR A 171 -20.91 -13.51 -1.48
CA TYR A 171 -21.81 -14.65 -1.64
C TYR A 171 -22.77 -14.38 -2.79
N SER A 172 -22.84 -15.31 -3.76
CA SER A 172 -23.86 -15.30 -4.81
C SER A 172 -25.01 -16.22 -4.40
N ALA A 173 -26.14 -15.62 -4.07
CA ALA A 173 -27.35 -16.38 -3.74
C ALA A 173 -27.85 -17.22 -4.93
N GLU A 174 -27.67 -16.74 -6.17
CA GLU A 174 -28.03 -17.45 -7.39
C GLU A 174 -27.21 -18.74 -7.57
N LYS A 175 -25.90 -18.67 -7.29
CA LYS A 175 -24.98 -19.81 -7.44
C LYS A 175 -24.83 -20.64 -6.15
N GLY A 176 -25.31 -20.15 -5.02
CA GLY A 176 -25.13 -20.77 -3.71
C GLY A 176 -23.67 -20.84 -3.23
N MET A 177 -22.82 -19.94 -3.68
CA MET A 177 -21.38 -19.99 -3.38
C MET A 177 -20.72 -18.61 -3.23
N TRP A 178 -19.58 -18.59 -2.55
CA TRP A 178 -18.70 -17.42 -2.47
C TRP A 178 -17.86 -17.30 -3.75
N GLN A 179 -17.76 -16.10 -4.31
CA GLN A 179 -17.02 -15.85 -5.56
C GLN A 179 -16.41 -14.44 -5.59
N TRP A 180 -15.41 -14.24 -6.43
CA TRP A 180 -14.94 -12.93 -6.80
C TRP A 180 -15.99 -12.16 -7.62
N GLN A 181 -15.98 -10.85 -7.52
CA GLN A 181 -16.88 -9.99 -8.31
C GLN A 181 -16.35 -9.78 -9.74
N ARG A 182 -15.09 -10.11 -9.99
CA ARG A 182 -14.43 -9.97 -11.30
C ARG A 182 -13.71 -11.26 -11.66
N PRO A 183 -13.46 -11.52 -12.97
CA PRO A 183 -12.75 -12.70 -13.41
C PRO A 183 -11.30 -12.74 -12.90
N SER A 184 -10.76 -13.96 -12.76
CA SER A 184 -9.35 -14.20 -12.46
C SER A 184 -8.56 -14.22 -13.76
N LEU A 185 -7.73 -13.20 -13.99
CA LEU A 185 -6.93 -13.02 -15.19
C LEU A 185 -5.49 -12.68 -14.82
N TYR A 186 -4.53 -13.16 -15.62
CA TYR A 186 -3.11 -12.87 -15.42
C TYR A 186 -2.63 -13.13 -13.99
N CYS A 187 -3.01 -14.30 -13.44
CA CYS A 187 -2.70 -14.76 -12.08
C CYS A 187 -3.34 -13.97 -10.93
N THR A 188 -4.22 -13.00 -11.18
CA THR A 188 -4.82 -12.14 -10.16
C THR A 188 -6.30 -11.84 -10.44
N THR A 189 -6.93 -11.09 -9.54
CA THR A 189 -8.23 -10.43 -9.76
C THR A 189 -8.08 -8.94 -9.54
N GLU A 190 -9.06 -8.13 -9.96
CA GLU A 190 -9.08 -6.70 -9.64
C GLU A 190 -8.85 -6.45 -8.14
N ASP A 191 -9.52 -7.24 -7.31
CA ASP A 191 -9.55 -7.08 -5.86
C ASP A 191 -8.20 -7.37 -5.20
N LEU A 192 -7.53 -8.43 -5.63
CA LEU A 192 -6.21 -8.81 -5.14
C LEU A 192 -5.13 -7.84 -5.64
N PHE A 193 -5.22 -7.44 -6.91
CA PHE A 193 -4.31 -6.48 -7.51
C PHE A 193 -4.36 -5.13 -6.78
N THR A 194 -5.54 -4.53 -6.64
CA THR A 194 -5.69 -3.22 -5.98
C THR A 194 -5.27 -3.27 -4.51
N GLN A 195 -5.56 -4.37 -3.82
CA GLN A 195 -5.13 -4.61 -2.44
C GLN A 195 -3.60 -4.63 -2.33
N SER A 196 -2.88 -5.22 -3.30
CA SER A 196 -1.41 -5.29 -3.33
C SER A 196 -0.73 -3.93 -3.52
N ILE A 197 -1.49 -2.87 -3.83
CA ILE A 197 -1.02 -1.49 -3.90
C ILE A 197 -1.45 -0.69 -2.68
N VAL A 198 -2.73 -0.79 -2.32
CA VAL A 198 -3.34 0.06 -1.30
C VAL A 198 -2.80 -0.27 0.09
N LEU A 199 -2.78 -1.55 0.48
CA LEU A 199 -2.38 -1.96 1.83
C LEU A 199 -0.89 -1.79 2.11
N PRO A 200 0.05 -2.26 1.24
CA PRO A 200 1.47 -2.17 1.54
C PRO A 200 2.12 -0.82 1.19
N PHE A 201 1.50 0.00 0.32
CA PHE A 201 2.13 1.23 -0.15
C PHE A 201 1.30 2.49 0.11
N LEU A 202 0.08 2.61 -0.43
CA LEU A 202 -0.67 3.86 -0.38
C LEU A 202 -1.14 4.24 1.03
N MET A 203 -1.72 3.29 1.79
CA MET A 203 -2.12 3.55 3.17
C MET A 203 -0.94 3.93 4.07
N PRO A 204 0.20 3.20 4.07
CA PRO A 204 1.37 3.61 4.83
C PRO A 204 1.89 5.00 4.46
N MET A 205 1.93 5.39 3.17
CA MET A 205 2.34 6.74 2.75
C MET A 205 1.44 7.83 3.34
N LEU A 206 0.13 7.63 3.29
CA LEU A 206 -0.83 8.57 3.87
C LEU A 206 -0.71 8.65 5.40
N GLN A 207 -0.53 7.51 6.07
CA GLN A 207 -0.37 7.42 7.53
C GLN A 207 0.97 7.98 8.01
N ASN A 208 2.06 7.79 7.24
CA ASN A 208 3.35 8.38 7.52
C ASN A 208 3.32 9.91 7.39
N ALA A 209 2.49 10.43 6.48
CA ALA A 209 2.19 11.85 6.39
C ALA A 209 1.21 12.36 7.48
N GLY A 210 0.72 11.49 8.36
CA GLY A 210 -0.12 11.85 9.51
C GLY A 210 -1.63 11.75 9.28
N ALA A 211 -2.10 11.22 8.14
CA ALA A 211 -3.52 10.97 7.92
C ALA A 211 -4.05 9.81 8.76
N LEU A 212 -5.29 9.92 9.17
CA LEU A 212 -6.10 8.82 9.69
C LEU A 212 -6.88 8.24 8.51
N VAL A 213 -6.55 7.01 8.14
CA VAL A 213 -7.15 6.33 7.00
C VAL A 213 -8.13 5.27 7.47
N TYR A 214 -9.42 5.50 7.22
CA TYR A 214 -10.48 4.53 7.39
C TYR A 214 -10.64 3.68 6.12
N THR A 215 -10.92 2.40 6.29
CA THR A 215 -11.32 1.51 5.19
C THR A 215 -12.54 0.69 5.60
N PRO A 216 -13.55 0.54 4.72
CA PRO A 216 -14.72 -0.29 4.99
C PRO A 216 -14.45 -1.80 4.84
N ARG A 217 -13.25 -2.18 4.37
CA ARG A 217 -12.77 -3.56 4.29
C ARG A 217 -11.70 -3.82 5.35
N GLU A 218 -11.47 -5.10 5.70
CA GLU A 218 -10.38 -5.45 6.61
C GLU A 218 -9.02 -5.12 5.99
N ARG A 219 -8.15 -4.48 6.78
CA ARG A 219 -6.79 -4.11 6.35
C ARG A 219 -5.71 -5.09 6.79
N ASP A 220 -5.97 -5.87 7.85
CA ASP A 220 -4.99 -6.79 8.39
C ASP A 220 -5.03 -8.13 7.66
N THR A 221 -3.89 -8.53 7.12
CA THR A 221 -3.74 -9.82 6.45
C THR A 221 -3.50 -10.99 7.42
N GLN A 222 -3.43 -10.72 8.73
CA GLN A 222 -3.28 -11.75 9.76
C GLN A 222 -4.54 -12.65 9.81
N ARG A 223 -4.35 -13.96 9.66
CA ARG A 223 -5.44 -14.96 9.73
C ARG A 223 -5.94 -15.23 11.14
N GLU A 224 -5.04 -15.06 12.11
CA GLU A 224 -5.42 -15.19 13.51
C GLU A 224 -6.17 -13.95 13.98
N CYS A 225 -7.12 -14.17 14.88
CA CYS A 225 -7.86 -13.09 15.52
C CYS A 225 -8.15 -13.45 16.97
N VAL A 226 -7.74 -12.59 17.88
CA VAL A 226 -8.06 -12.70 19.31
C VAL A 226 -8.89 -11.49 19.71
N VAL A 227 -10.07 -11.72 20.24
CA VAL A 227 -10.89 -10.66 20.83
C VAL A 227 -10.95 -10.87 22.34
N VAL A 228 -10.60 -9.84 23.08
CA VAL A 228 -10.72 -9.77 24.53
C VAL A 228 -11.81 -8.77 24.87
N ASP A 229 -12.79 -9.19 25.63
CA ASP A 229 -14.01 -8.45 25.87
C ASP A 229 -14.44 -8.57 27.34
N ASN A 230 -15.11 -7.54 27.88
CA ASN A 230 -15.55 -7.51 29.26
C ASN A 230 -16.67 -8.52 29.58
N ASP A 231 -17.44 -8.94 28.59
CA ASP A 231 -18.55 -9.92 28.73
C ASP A 231 -18.13 -11.34 28.33
N SER A 232 -16.85 -11.55 27.92
CA SER A 232 -16.37 -12.84 27.44
C SER A 232 -15.87 -13.73 28.57
N LEU A 233 -16.31 -14.99 28.55
CA LEU A 233 -15.81 -16.05 29.42
C LEU A 233 -14.61 -16.79 28.80
N CYS A 234 -13.81 -16.12 27.97
CA CYS A 234 -12.63 -16.72 27.38
C CYS A 234 -11.65 -17.15 28.48
N THR A 235 -11.31 -18.43 28.52
CA THR A 235 -10.42 -19.01 29.53
C THR A 235 -8.93 -18.74 29.26
N LEU A 236 -8.59 -18.39 28.02
CA LEU A 236 -7.19 -18.20 27.59
C LEU A 236 -6.78 -16.71 27.64
N SER A 237 -7.67 -15.80 27.24
CA SER A 237 -7.43 -14.35 27.30
C SER A 237 -8.07 -13.74 28.53
N ARG A 238 -7.55 -12.63 29.02
CA ARG A 238 -8.01 -12.04 30.27
C ARG A 238 -8.41 -10.57 30.11
N TYR A 239 -9.63 -10.23 30.58
CA TYR A 239 -10.05 -8.87 30.86
C TYR A 239 -9.97 -8.59 32.37
N VAL A 240 -9.42 -7.45 32.75
CA VAL A 240 -9.32 -7.02 34.14
C VAL A 240 -9.64 -5.53 34.26
N GLN A 241 -10.52 -5.16 35.14
CA GLN A 241 -10.77 -3.77 35.51
C GLN A 241 -10.48 -3.52 36.98
N LYS A 242 -9.88 -2.39 37.31
CA LYS A 242 -9.60 -1.94 38.68
C LYS A 242 -9.98 -0.47 38.81
N ALA A 243 -10.44 -0.07 40.00
CA ALA A 243 -10.69 1.34 40.29
C ALA A 243 -10.42 1.61 41.77
N GLU A 244 -10.01 2.84 42.12
CA GLU A 244 -9.89 3.33 43.49
C GLU A 244 -11.28 3.53 44.10
N LYS A 245 -11.37 3.47 45.42
CA LYS A 245 -12.61 3.80 46.18
C LYS A 245 -13.17 5.17 45.74
N LYS A 246 -14.40 5.22 45.27
CA LYS A 246 -15.16 6.37 44.74
C LYS A 246 -15.14 6.52 43.21
N ARG A 247 -14.47 5.65 42.46
CA ARG A 247 -14.53 5.64 41.00
C ARG A 247 -14.73 4.21 40.54
N GLU A 248 -15.95 3.82 40.30
CA GLU A 248 -16.30 2.45 39.89
C GLU A 248 -16.59 2.41 38.37
N TRP A 249 -16.20 1.33 37.74
CA TRP A 249 -16.65 1.00 36.40
C TRP A 249 -18.12 0.60 36.44
N VAL A 250 -18.95 1.23 35.62
CA VAL A 250 -20.39 0.97 35.56
C VAL A 250 -20.79 0.58 34.13
N VAL A 251 -21.76 -0.32 34.02
CA VAL A 251 -22.36 -0.65 32.72
C VAL A 251 -23.22 0.55 32.28
N VAL A 252 -23.03 0.98 30.99
CA VAL A 252 -23.68 2.20 30.50
C VAL A 252 -24.55 2.01 29.27
N ASP A 253 -24.27 0.99 28.45
CA ASP A 253 -25.00 0.72 27.21
C ASP A 253 -24.65 -0.69 26.68
N SER A 254 -25.24 -1.08 25.54
CA SER A 254 -24.83 -2.26 24.78
C SER A 254 -23.40 -2.11 24.23
N GLY A 255 -22.71 -3.22 24.16
CA GLY A 255 -21.34 -3.33 23.61
C GLY A 255 -21.14 -4.57 22.76
N PHE A 256 -19.91 -4.81 22.39
CA PHE A 256 -19.50 -6.00 21.65
C PHE A 256 -19.59 -7.26 22.52
N LYS A 257 -19.88 -8.41 21.88
CA LYS A 257 -19.70 -9.72 22.48
C LYS A 257 -19.33 -10.72 21.39
N PRO A 258 -18.21 -11.45 21.53
CA PRO A 258 -17.81 -12.45 20.57
C PRO A 258 -18.78 -13.64 20.57
N ARG A 259 -18.99 -14.22 19.39
CA ARG A 259 -19.63 -15.54 19.24
C ARG A 259 -18.57 -16.59 18.97
N ALA A 260 -18.84 -17.82 19.42
CA ALA A 260 -18.01 -18.98 19.11
C ALA A 260 -18.18 -19.46 17.65
N THR A 261 -19.28 -19.06 17.01
CA THR A 261 -19.64 -19.42 15.63
C THR A 261 -19.88 -18.14 14.81
N ALA A 262 -20.19 -18.30 13.53
CA ALA A 262 -20.46 -17.19 12.64
C ALA A 262 -21.69 -16.35 13.04
N TYR A 263 -21.69 -15.10 12.64
CA TYR A 263 -22.86 -14.21 12.74
C TYR A 263 -23.78 -14.43 11.54
N VAL A 264 -25.08 -14.53 11.77
CA VAL A 264 -26.04 -14.59 10.67
C VAL A 264 -26.27 -13.18 10.09
N ASP A 265 -26.82 -13.12 8.87
CA ASP A 265 -27.15 -11.87 8.23
C ASP A 265 -28.08 -10.99 9.07
N GLY A 266 -27.81 -9.70 9.15
CA GLY A 266 -28.56 -8.74 9.98
C GLY A 266 -28.16 -8.70 11.45
N GLU A 267 -27.30 -9.61 11.92
CA GLU A 267 -26.87 -9.65 13.32
C GLU A 267 -25.72 -8.66 13.56
N ASN A 268 -25.88 -7.80 14.60
CA ASN A 268 -24.85 -6.82 14.98
C ASN A 268 -24.10 -7.27 16.23
N PRO A 269 -22.81 -7.57 16.16
CA PRO A 269 -22.00 -8.01 17.30
C PRO A 269 -21.98 -7.04 18.48
N PHE A 270 -22.18 -5.74 18.24
CA PHE A 270 -22.11 -4.67 19.23
C PHE A 270 -23.42 -4.45 20.01
N THR A 271 -24.40 -5.32 19.80
CA THR A 271 -25.67 -5.29 20.55
C THR A 271 -25.82 -6.45 21.51
N HIS A 272 -24.86 -7.36 21.60
CA HIS A 272 -24.95 -8.59 22.40
C HIS A 272 -24.24 -8.53 23.75
N GLY A 273 -23.31 -7.59 23.92
CA GLY A 273 -22.55 -7.35 25.15
C GLY A 273 -22.89 -6.04 25.83
N THR A 274 -22.00 -5.61 26.72
CA THR A 274 -22.12 -4.37 27.49
C THR A 274 -20.87 -3.49 27.35
N ALA A 275 -21.07 -2.17 27.36
CA ALA A 275 -19.97 -1.22 27.45
C ALA A 275 -19.88 -0.66 28.88
N MET A 276 -18.67 -0.47 29.36
CA MET A 276 -18.36 0.05 30.70
C MET A 276 -17.95 1.51 30.62
N ALA A 277 -18.20 2.29 31.66
CA ALA A 277 -17.71 3.66 31.80
C ALA A 277 -17.18 3.95 33.21
N VAL A 278 -16.25 4.90 33.29
CA VAL A 278 -15.69 5.44 34.50
C VAL A 278 -15.49 6.94 34.39
N GLU A 279 -15.69 7.70 35.48
CA GLU A 279 -15.38 9.14 35.50
C GLU A 279 -13.85 9.39 35.36
N THR A 280 -13.50 10.45 34.63
CA THR A 280 -12.10 10.85 34.47
C THR A 280 -11.47 11.31 35.79
N ALA A 281 -10.19 11.03 35.95
CA ALA A 281 -9.31 11.62 36.93
C ALA A 281 -8.60 12.82 36.35
N ASN A 282 -8.77 13.99 36.98
CA ASN A 282 -8.08 15.21 36.53
C ASN A 282 -6.55 15.11 36.71
N GLY A 283 -5.80 15.50 35.68
CA GLY A 283 -4.36 15.45 35.67
C GLY A 283 -3.83 14.04 35.36
N ARG A 284 -2.52 13.86 35.43
CA ARG A 284 -1.79 12.62 35.09
C ARG A 284 -1.87 11.52 36.16
N ARG A 285 -2.94 11.49 36.94
CA ARG A 285 -3.17 10.48 37.98
C ARG A 285 -4.15 9.42 37.49
N THR A 286 -3.67 8.19 37.35
CA THR A 286 -4.52 7.02 37.11
C THR A 286 -5.26 6.60 38.37
N ALA A 287 -6.60 6.60 38.34
CA ALA A 287 -7.46 6.14 39.43
C ALA A 287 -8.32 4.94 39.03
N ALA A 288 -8.43 4.63 37.73
CA ALA A 288 -9.10 3.45 37.23
C ALA A 288 -8.41 2.95 35.95
N VAL A 289 -8.41 1.63 35.78
CA VAL A 289 -7.72 0.95 34.65
C VAL A 289 -8.61 -0.18 34.15
N ALA A 290 -8.71 -0.31 32.81
CA ALA A 290 -9.17 -1.50 32.12
C ALA A 290 -8.00 -2.09 31.31
N ARG A 291 -7.84 -3.42 31.35
CA ARG A 291 -6.74 -4.13 30.73
C ARG A 291 -7.26 -5.34 29.95
N TRP A 292 -6.89 -5.43 28.70
CA TRP A 292 -7.16 -6.55 27.79
C TRP A 292 -5.86 -7.28 27.49
N GLN A 293 -5.72 -8.50 27.99
CA GLN A 293 -4.53 -9.34 27.80
C GLN A 293 -4.86 -10.51 26.89
N PRO A 294 -4.32 -10.54 25.66
CA PRO A 294 -4.60 -11.61 24.71
C PRO A 294 -3.75 -12.85 25.02
N HIS A 295 -4.31 -14.02 24.70
CA HIS A 295 -3.52 -15.23 24.43
C HIS A 295 -3.26 -15.29 22.92
N ILE A 296 -2.04 -15.01 22.50
CA ILE A 296 -1.65 -14.95 21.08
C ILE A 296 -1.41 -16.36 20.56
N PRO A 297 -2.11 -16.81 19.50
CA PRO A 297 -1.97 -18.19 19.00
C PRO A 297 -0.64 -18.46 18.28
N ARG A 298 -0.04 -17.44 17.67
CA ARG A 298 1.24 -17.56 16.93
C ARG A 298 1.99 -16.20 16.96
N THR A 299 3.29 -16.25 17.16
CA THR A 299 4.15 -15.06 17.05
C THR A 299 4.01 -14.39 15.69
N GLY A 300 3.80 -13.05 15.68
CA GLY A 300 3.65 -12.28 14.44
C GLY A 300 3.14 -10.86 14.67
N ASN A 301 2.85 -10.20 13.55
CA ASN A 301 2.25 -8.87 13.55
C ASN A 301 0.73 -8.96 13.56
N TYR A 302 0.10 -8.17 14.42
CA TYR A 302 -1.33 -8.09 14.60
C TYR A 302 -1.78 -6.63 14.60
N ALA A 303 -2.75 -6.29 13.78
CA ALA A 303 -3.44 -5.02 13.91
C ALA A 303 -4.25 -5.00 15.21
N VAL A 304 -4.16 -3.91 15.94
CA VAL A 304 -4.90 -3.70 17.19
C VAL A 304 -6.04 -2.72 16.96
N TYR A 305 -7.23 -3.16 17.33
CA TYR A 305 -8.45 -2.36 17.27
C TYR A 305 -9.08 -2.29 18.64
N VAL A 306 -9.59 -1.12 19.01
CA VAL A 306 -10.35 -0.93 20.24
C VAL A 306 -11.79 -0.59 19.91
N SER A 307 -12.71 -0.94 20.81
CA SER A 307 -14.08 -0.46 20.79
C SER A 307 -14.45 0.24 22.09
N TYR A 308 -15.39 1.15 22.00
CA TYR A 308 -15.92 1.94 23.11
C TYR A 308 -17.31 2.48 22.74
N LYS A 309 -18.02 3.01 23.71
CA LYS A 309 -19.30 3.69 23.49
C LYS A 309 -19.13 5.20 23.54
N THR A 310 -19.62 5.92 22.51
CA THR A 310 -19.68 7.38 22.55
C THR A 310 -20.87 7.83 23.39
N LEU A 311 -20.61 8.56 24.46
CA LEU A 311 -21.61 9.14 25.37
C LEU A 311 -21.53 10.68 25.34
N LYS A 312 -22.58 11.35 25.75
CA LYS A 312 -22.65 12.83 25.82
C LYS A 312 -21.47 13.48 26.59
N LYS A 313 -20.93 12.75 27.60
CA LYS A 313 -19.80 13.22 28.42
C LYS A 313 -18.48 12.55 28.10
N SER A 314 -18.36 11.82 26.98
CA SER A 314 -17.11 11.22 26.57
C SER A 314 -16.03 12.27 26.37
N VAL A 315 -14.77 11.90 26.68
CA VAL A 315 -13.60 12.80 26.55
C VAL A 315 -12.96 12.66 25.17
N PRO A 316 -12.22 13.68 24.70
CA PRO A 316 -11.56 13.62 23.39
C PRO A 316 -10.14 13.02 23.44
N ASP A 317 -9.67 12.59 24.60
CA ASP A 317 -8.29 12.25 24.90
C ASP A 317 -8.14 10.99 25.78
N ALA A 318 -9.02 9.99 25.61
CA ALA A 318 -8.92 8.72 26.34
C ALA A 318 -7.56 8.06 26.11
N HIS A 319 -6.86 7.73 27.20
CA HIS A 319 -5.47 7.28 27.14
C HIS A 319 -5.38 5.75 27.06
N TYR A 320 -4.94 5.26 25.90
CA TYR A 320 -4.65 3.86 25.63
C TYR A 320 -3.15 3.60 25.52
N SER A 321 -2.69 2.48 26.06
CA SER A 321 -1.33 1.97 25.89
C SER A 321 -1.39 0.57 25.30
N VAL A 322 -0.68 0.33 24.20
CA VAL A 322 -0.47 -1.00 23.61
C VAL A 322 0.90 -1.50 24.06
N LEU A 323 0.91 -2.55 24.90
CA LEU A 323 2.11 -3.25 25.34
C LEU A 323 2.38 -4.38 24.33
N HIS A 324 3.52 -4.36 23.67
CA HIS A 324 3.90 -5.31 22.63
C HIS A 324 5.37 -5.70 22.74
N SER A 325 5.87 -6.64 21.95
CA SER A 325 7.22 -7.15 22.10
C SER A 325 8.35 -6.16 21.74
N GLY A 326 8.01 -5.01 21.15
CA GLY A 326 8.93 -3.89 20.90
C GLY A 326 8.89 -2.79 21.94
N GLY A 327 7.98 -2.88 22.93
CA GLY A 327 7.82 -1.87 24.00
C GLY A 327 6.37 -1.45 24.24
N VAL A 328 6.17 -0.19 24.53
CA VAL A 328 4.86 0.40 24.81
C VAL A 328 4.60 1.53 23.82
N THR A 329 3.44 1.49 23.16
CA THR A 329 2.99 2.59 22.29
C THR A 329 1.73 3.21 22.86
N GLU A 330 1.76 4.52 23.09
CA GLU A 330 0.69 5.27 23.72
C GLU A 330 -0.17 6.02 22.70
N PHE A 331 -1.48 6.06 22.95
CA PHE A 331 -2.47 6.71 22.11
C PHE A 331 -3.41 7.58 22.91
N ARG A 332 -3.87 8.67 22.29
CA ARG A 332 -5.08 9.37 22.66
C ARG A 332 -6.16 9.03 21.66
N VAL A 333 -7.34 8.64 22.16
CA VAL A 333 -8.52 8.30 21.36
C VAL A 333 -9.65 9.24 21.71
N ASN A 334 -10.17 9.91 20.68
CA ASN A 334 -11.31 10.82 20.84
C ASN A 334 -12.62 10.01 20.90
N GLN A 335 -13.07 9.69 22.10
CA GLN A 335 -14.29 8.90 22.32
C GLN A 335 -15.60 9.69 22.09
N ARG A 336 -15.51 10.97 21.67
CA ARG A 336 -16.67 11.77 21.25
C ARG A 336 -17.18 11.41 19.87
N MET A 337 -16.46 10.57 19.14
CA MET A 337 -16.78 10.10 17.80
C MET A 337 -16.42 8.63 17.64
N GLY A 338 -16.99 7.95 16.65
CA GLY A 338 -16.59 6.60 16.23
C GLY A 338 -16.89 5.49 17.26
N GLY A 339 -17.76 5.69 18.24
CA GLY A 339 -18.11 4.63 19.19
C GLY A 339 -19.03 3.58 18.59
N GLY A 340 -18.95 2.34 19.09
CA GLY A 340 -19.74 1.20 18.62
C GLY A 340 -19.21 0.56 17.33
N THR A 341 -17.92 0.73 17.06
CA THR A 341 -17.22 0.09 15.94
C THR A 341 -15.77 -0.22 16.31
N TRP A 342 -15.05 -0.94 15.42
CA TRP A 342 -13.62 -1.18 15.55
C TRP A 342 -12.80 0.03 15.14
N VAL A 343 -11.98 0.55 16.04
CA VAL A 343 -11.10 1.71 15.85
C VAL A 343 -9.65 1.23 15.82
N TYR A 344 -9.00 1.36 14.68
CA TYR A 344 -7.63 0.93 14.46
C TYR A 344 -6.62 1.83 15.18
N LEU A 345 -5.73 1.24 15.98
CA LEU A 345 -4.62 1.95 16.64
C LEU A 345 -3.30 1.82 15.88
N GLY A 346 -2.97 0.61 15.45
CA GLY A 346 -1.69 0.29 14.80
C GLY A 346 -1.50 -1.20 14.64
N THR A 347 -0.42 -1.61 13.96
CA THR A 347 0.00 -3.01 13.84
C THR A 347 1.27 -3.23 14.64
N PHE A 348 1.27 -4.22 15.53
CA PHE A 348 2.34 -4.48 16.49
C PHE A 348 2.74 -5.95 16.49
N HIS A 349 3.99 -6.22 16.84
CA HIS A 349 4.49 -7.57 16.98
C HIS A 349 4.20 -8.14 18.36
N PHE A 350 3.55 -9.31 18.40
CA PHE A 350 3.23 -10.06 19.60
C PHE A 350 3.88 -11.45 19.53
N LYS A 351 4.29 -11.95 20.69
CA LYS A 351 4.79 -13.32 20.86
C LYS A 351 3.66 -14.25 21.25
N GLU A 352 3.75 -15.49 20.81
CA GLU A 352 2.83 -16.58 21.14
C GLU A 352 2.65 -16.77 22.65
N GLY A 353 1.46 -17.15 23.05
CA GLY A 353 1.06 -17.45 24.42
C GLY A 353 0.54 -16.24 25.19
N GLU A 354 0.35 -16.42 26.49
CA GLU A 354 -0.03 -15.37 27.44
C GLU A 354 1.24 -14.70 27.99
N ASN A 355 1.30 -13.38 27.92
CA ASN A 355 2.43 -12.61 28.42
C ASN A 355 1.91 -11.35 29.12
N GLU A 356 2.32 -11.13 30.38
CA GLU A 356 1.92 -9.94 31.14
C GLU A 356 2.39 -8.62 30.51
N ASN A 357 3.43 -8.66 29.69
CA ASN A 357 3.95 -7.50 28.95
C ASN A 357 3.28 -7.33 27.56
N GLN A 358 2.20 -8.05 27.27
CA GLN A 358 1.44 -7.96 26.03
C GLN A 358 -0.04 -7.72 26.36
N ALA A 359 -0.53 -6.51 26.15
CA ALA A 359 -1.89 -6.12 26.48
C ALA A 359 -2.25 -4.78 25.86
N VAL A 360 -3.53 -4.46 25.83
CA VAL A 360 -4.02 -3.08 25.72
C VAL A 360 -4.47 -2.62 27.08
N VAL A 361 -4.12 -1.40 27.46
CA VAL A 361 -4.48 -0.78 28.74
C VAL A 361 -5.16 0.55 28.46
N LEU A 362 -6.31 0.77 29.07
CA LEU A 362 -7.02 2.06 29.09
C LEU A 362 -7.00 2.59 30.50
N THR A 363 -6.60 3.85 30.68
CA THR A 363 -6.68 4.55 31.96
C THR A 363 -7.80 5.60 31.94
N ASN A 364 -8.23 6.05 33.10
CA ASN A 364 -9.19 7.16 33.20
C ASN A 364 -8.52 8.54 33.30
N GLU A 365 -7.25 8.62 32.94
CA GLU A 365 -6.53 9.91 32.78
C GLU A 365 -7.12 10.71 31.63
N SER A 366 -7.35 12.00 31.85
CA SER A 366 -7.79 12.94 30.82
C SER A 366 -7.52 14.35 31.26
N ASP A 367 -7.19 15.22 30.30
CA ASP A 367 -7.12 16.67 30.53
C ASP A 367 -8.53 17.31 30.62
N HIS A 368 -9.58 16.50 30.37
CA HIS A 368 -10.99 16.91 30.34
C HIS A 368 -11.79 16.20 31.41
N LYS A 369 -12.76 16.91 31.99
CA LYS A 369 -13.75 16.35 32.89
C LYS A 369 -14.83 15.62 32.07
N GLY A 370 -15.04 14.34 32.33
CA GLY A 370 -16.01 13.56 31.60
C GLY A 370 -16.00 12.09 32.02
N VAL A 371 -16.20 11.23 31.03
CA VAL A 371 -16.14 9.78 31.19
C VAL A 371 -15.28 9.15 30.11
N VAL A 372 -14.59 8.10 30.50
CA VAL A 372 -13.89 7.17 29.58
C VAL A 372 -14.74 5.91 29.50
N THR A 373 -14.94 5.38 28.31
CA THR A 373 -15.68 4.15 28.07
C THR A 373 -14.77 3.03 27.59
N ALA A 374 -15.06 1.81 27.98
CA ALA A 374 -14.34 0.58 27.64
C ALA A 374 -15.32 -0.48 27.14
N ASP A 375 -14.90 -1.26 26.13
CA ASP A 375 -15.67 -2.37 25.57
C ASP A 375 -14.70 -3.49 25.22
N ALA A 376 -14.50 -3.85 23.95
CA ALA A 376 -13.63 -4.91 23.52
C ALA A 376 -12.33 -4.41 22.86
N VAL A 377 -11.32 -5.29 22.81
CA VAL A 377 -10.09 -5.12 22.02
C VAL A 377 -9.88 -6.33 21.12
N ARG A 378 -9.62 -6.06 19.85
CA ARG A 378 -9.34 -7.07 18.82
C ARG A 378 -7.89 -7.00 18.39
N PHE A 379 -7.24 -8.15 18.30
CA PHE A 379 -5.88 -8.37 17.81
C PHE A 379 -5.97 -9.24 16.55
N GLY A 380 -5.59 -8.70 15.41
CA GLY A 380 -5.58 -9.39 14.13
C GLY A 380 -6.85 -9.25 13.28
N GLY A 381 -6.70 -9.54 11.98
CA GLY A 381 -7.77 -9.49 10.99
C GLY A 381 -8.75 -10.65 11.12
N GLY A 382 -8.23 -11.87 11.14
CA GLY A 382 -8.99 -13.11 11.30
C GLY A 382 -9.66 -13.62 10.04
N MET A 383 -10.35 -14.75 10.21
CA MET A 383 -11.18 -15.38 9.18
C MET A 383 -12.54 -14.68 9.07
N GLY A 384 -13.20 -14.83 7.91
CA GLY A 384 -14.57 -14.36 7.73
C GLY A 384 -15.54 -15.03 8.71
N LEU A 385 -16.39 -14.23 9.35
CA LEU A 385 -17.31 -14.67 10.39
C LEU A 385 -18.78 -14.37 10.10
N VAL A 386 -19.09 -13.80 8.92
CA VAL A 386 -20.48 -13.59 8.50
C VAL A 386 -20.90 -14.76 7.61
N ALA A 387 -21.94 -15.47 8.04
CA ALA A 387 -22.48 -16.60 7.30
C ALA A 387 -23.57 -16.15 6.33
N ARG A 388 -23.53 -16.73 5.13
CA ARG A 388 -24.52 -16.57 4.06
C ARG A 388 -25.03 -17.95 3.61
N GLY A 389 -26.19 -17.98 2.97
CA GLY A 389 -26.86 -19.19 2.51
C GLY A 389 -28.31 -19.27 2.97
N ASP A 390 -28.95 -20.37 2.63
CA ASP A 390 -30.29 -20.70 3.11
C ASP A 390 -30.23 -21.46 4.46
N SER A 391 -31.38 -21.81 5.01
CA SER A 391 -31.48 -22.54 6.29
C SER A 391 -30.78 -23.91 6.33
N VAL A 392 -30.34 -24.44 5.17
CA VAL A 392 -29.69 -25.75 5.03
C VAL A 392 -28.20 -25.62 4.75
N THR A 393 -27.78 -24.58 4.01
CA THR A 393 -26.43 -24.41 3.47
C THR A 393 -25.71 -23.16 3.99
N VAL A 394 -26.00 -22.75 5.23
CA VAL A 394 -25.38 -21.60 5.88
C VAL A 394 -23.88 -21.82 6.04
N ALA A 395 -23.06 -20.99 5.41
CA ALA A 395 -21.60 -21.06 5.50
C ALA A 395 -20.92 -19.67 5.44
N THR A 396 -19.79 -19.55 6.11
CA THR A 396 -18.88 -18.41 5.94
C THR A 396 -18.06 -18.59 4.64
N SER A 397 -17.29 -17.59 4.26
CA SER A 397 -16.40 -17.69 3.09
C SER A 397 -15.32 -18.78 3.21
N GLY A 398 -14.96 -19.16 4.44
CA GLY A 398 -13.83 -20.05 4.72
C GLY A 398 -12.46 -19.40 4.46
N LEU A 399 -12.43 -18.11 4.14
CA LEU A 399 -11.23 -17.34 3.81
C LEU A 399 -10.95 -16.23 4.84
N PRO A 400 -9.73 -15.70 4.88
CA PRO A 400 -9.41 -14.53 5.68
C PRO A 400 -10.31 -13.33 5.34
N ARG A 401 -10.68 -12.56 6.36
CA ARG A 401 -11.60 -11.42 6.25
C ARG A 401 -11.13 -10.33 5.29
N TYR A 402 -9.82 -10.15 5.14
CA TYR A 402 -9.28 -9.16 4.20
C TYR A 402 -9.59 -9.45 2.73
N LEU A 403 -10.00 -10.69 2.39
CA LEU A 403 -10.44 -11.10 1.05
C LEU A 403 -11.94 -10.87 0.82
N GLU A 404 -12.72 -10.68 1.88
CA GLU A 404 -14.16 -10.48 1.80
C GLU A 404 -14.52 -9.04 1.39
N GLY A 405 -15.70 -8.88 0.80
CA GLY A 405 -16.28 -7.58 0.48
C GLY A 405 -16.58 -6.72 1.71
N ALA A 406 -16.76 -5.44 1.50
CA ALA A 406 -17.02 -4.46 2.55
C ALA A 406 -18.27 -4.77 3.37
N ARG A 407 -19.32 -5.32 2.72
CA ARG A 407 -20.58 -5.68 3.35
C ARG A 407 -20.40 -6.50 4.63
N TYR A 408 -19.55 -7.51 4.60
CA TYR A 408 -19.31 -8.42 5.72
C TYR A 408 -18.42 -7.79 6.78
N ALA A 409 -17.41 -7.06 6.37
CA ALA A 409 -16.52 -6.35 7.27
C ALA A 409 -17.28 -5.27 8.06
N LEU A 410 -18.20 -4.55 7.42
CA LEU A 410 -19.05 -3.53 8.05
C LEU A 410 -20.05 -4.15 9.05
N GLN A 411 -20.68 -5.28 8.69
CA GLN A 411 -21.54 -5.99 9.64
C GLN A 411 -20.77 -6.41 10.89
N TYR A 412 -19.60 -7.03 10.72
CA TYR A 412 -18.73 -7.43 11.83
C TYR A 412 -18.21 -6.22 12.64
N SER A 413 -18.13 -5.06 12.01
CA SER A 413 -17.69 -3.81 12.64
C SER A 413 -18.83 -3.04 13.32
N GLY A 414 -20.02 -3.61 13.46
CA GLY A 414 -21.12 -3.01 14.21
C GLY A 414 -21.92 -1.93 13.49
N PHE A 415 -21.71 -1.76 12.17
CA PHE A 415 -22.52 -0.83 11.41
C PHE A 415 -23.97 -1.32 11.33
N PRO A 416 -24.97 -0.43 11.28
CA PRO A 416 -26.36 -0.81 11.20
C PRO A 416 -26.70 -1.45 9.83
N ALA A 417 -27.74 -2.30 9.80
CA ALA A 417 -28.10 -3.10 8.62
C ALA A 417 -28.37 -2.24 7.38
N GLU A 418 -29.00 -1.09 7.52
CA GLU A 418 -29.26 -0.15 6.43
C GLU A 418 -27.99 0.43 5.78
N VAL A 419 -26.82 0.30 6.44
CA VAL A 419 -25.53 0.71 5.91
C VAL A 419 -24.92 -0.41 5.05
N TYR A 420 -24.89 -1.65 5.54
CA TYR A 420 -24.22 -2.74 4.84
C TYR A 420 -25.15 -3.57 3.95
N THR A 421 -26.49 -3.42 4.07
CA THR A 421 -27.48 -4.04 3.21
C THR A 421 -28.47 -3.00 2.62
N PRO A 422 -27.97 -1.95 1.97
CA PRO A 422 -28.83 -0.86 1.49
C PRO A 422 -29.84 -1.29 0.41
N SER A 423 -29.66 -2.46 -0.22
CA SER A 423 -30.57 -3.07 -1.19
C SER A 423 -31.43 -4.20 -0.59
N GLY A 424 -31.41 -4.39 0.72
CA GLY A 424 -32.26 -5.32 1.45
C GLY A 424 -31.75 -6.77 1.50
N SER A 425 -30.45 -7.00 1.37
CA SER A 425 -29.79 -8.31 1.56
C SER A 425 -30.17 -9.43 0.58
N GLN A 426 -30.81 -9.08 -0.54
CA GLN A 426 -31.19 -10.08 -1.54
C GLN A 426 -30.07 -10.41 -2.51
N VAL A 427 -29.23 -9.42 -2.85
CA VAL A 427 -28.14 -9.53 -3.79
C VAL A 427 -26.89 -8.88 -3.16
N ASP A 428 -26.02 -9.69 -2.63
CA ASP A 428 -24.81 -9.22 -1.94
C ASP A 428 -23.91 -8.33 -2.81
N TYR A 429 -23.89 -8.56 -4.13
CA TYR A 429 -23.20 -7.71 -5.08
C TYR A 429 -23.69 -6.25 -5.03
N ASN A 430 -25.03 -6.06 -5.06
CA ASN A 430 -25.62 -4.72 -5.02
C ASN A 430 -25.39 -4.05 -3.66
N ASP A 431 -25.47 -4.83 -2.57
CA ASP A 431 -25.19 -4.33 -1.24
C ASP A 431 -23.73 -3.93 -1.10
N ASP A 432 -22.78 -4.75 -1.56
CA ASP A 432 -21.35 -4.49 -1.43
C ASP A 432 -20.89 -3.22 -2.18
N ILE A 433 -21.34 -3.01 -3.42
CA ILE A 433 -20.97 -1.81 -4.19
C ILE A 433 -21.54 -0.51 -3.63
N ASN A 434 -22.65 -0.57 -2.86
CA ASN A 434 -23.27 0.61 -2.28
C ASN A 434 -22.82 0.85 -0.82
N CYS A 435 -22.60 -0.20 -0.05
CA CYS A 435 -22.33 -0.10 1.38
C CYS A 435 -21.07 0.71 1.72
N ARG A 436 -20.05 0.72 0.86
CA ARG A 436 -18.83 1.51 1.04
C ARG A 436 -19.14 3.00 1.17
N SER A 437 -19.99 3.51 0.29
CA SER A 437 -20.47 4.90 0.32
C SER A 437 -21.34 5.19 1.54
N HIS A 438 -22.25 4.27 1.88
CA HIS A 438 -23.11 4.40 3.06
C HIS A 438 -22.28 4.37 4.36
N ALA A 439 -21.22 3.56 4.42
CA ALA A 439 -20.31 3.52 5.55
C ALA A 439 -19.59 4.86 5.77
N VAL A 440 -19.10 5.50 4.68
CA VAL A 440 -18.51 6.85 4.74
C VAL A 440 -19.54 7.87 5.27
N ASN A 441 -20.77 7.81 4.77
CA ASN A 441 -21.82 8.72 5.20
C ASN A 441 -22.20 8.53 6.67
N HIS A 442 -22.32 7.28 7.13
CA HIS A 442 -22.59 6.96 8.53
C HIS A 442 -21.43 7.37 9.45
N LEU A 443 -20.19 7.08 9.03
CA LEU A 443 -19.00 7.46 9.80
C LEU A 443 -18.88 8.99 9.93
N SER A 444 -19.10 9.73 8.84
CA SER A 444 -18.96 11.20 8.78
C SER A 444 -20.18 11.97 9.29
N GLY A 445 -21.34 11.33 9.40
CA GLY A 445 -22.60 11.98 9.78
C GLY A 445 -22.49 12.70 11.12
N GLY A 446 -22.96 13.96 11.18
CA GLY A 446 -22.84 14.86 12.34
C GLY A 446 -21.49 15.61 12.42
N SER A 447 -20.52 15.32 11.54
CA SER A 447 -19.27 16.05 11.48
C SER A 447 -19.39 17.37 10.71
N VAL A 448 -18.35 18.21 10.76
CA VAL A 448 -18.32 19.49 10.02
C VAL A 448 -18.37 19.30 8.49
N TYR A 449 -17.99 18.13 7.99
CA TYR A 449 -18.00 17.82 6.56
C TYR A 449 -19.31 17.17 6.09
N ASN A 450 -20.12 16.63 7.04
CA ASN A 450 -21.44 16.04 6.78
C ASN A 450 -22.42 16.39 7.90
N PRO A 451 -22.76 17.69 8.10
CA PRO A 451 -23.46 18.20 9.28
C PRO A 451 -24.92 17.76 9.36
N ASP A 452 -25.60 17.53 8.23
CA ASP A 452 -27.05 17.29 8.15
C ASP A 452 -27.42 15.80 8.23
N SER A 453 -26.46 14.92 8.56
CA SER A 453 -26.69 13.48 8.70
C SER A 453 -26.45 13.05 10.14
N VAL A 454 -27.18 12.02 10.57
CA VAL A 454 -26.88 11.31 11.83
C VAL A 454 -25.81 10.25 11.57
N GLY A 455 -24.82 10.15 12.45
CA GLY A 455 -23.76 9.17 12.31
C GLY A 455 -22.75 9.21 13.47
N LEU A 456 -21.53 8.76 13.21
CA LEU A 456 -20.48 8.58 14.22
C LEU A 456 -19.59 9.82 14.42
N CYS A 457 -19.89 10.94 13.76
CA CYS A 457 -19.21 12.25 13.91
C CYS A 457 -17.73 12.27 13.53
N VAL A 458 -17.17 11.25 12.86
CA VAL A 458 -15.78 11.24 12.42
C VAL A 458 -15.62 12.20 11.24
N PRO A 459 -14.70 13.19 11.29
CA PRO A 459 -14.63 14.24 10.28
C PRO A 459 -13.91 13.77 9.02
N VAL A 460 -14.45 12.74 8.34
CA VAL A 460 -13.96 12.29 7.04
C VAL A 460 -14.19 13.38 6.00
N GLU A 461 -13.11 13.85 5.36
CA GLU A 461 -13.16 14.97 4.41
C GLU A 461 -13.04 14.56 2.95
N LEU A 462 -12.69 13.32 2.67
CA LEU A 462 -12.53 12.76 1.32
C LEU A 462 -12.77 11.26 1.34
N SER A 463 -13.44 10.72 0.32
CA SER A 463 -13.53 9.29 0.06
C SER A 463 -12.92 8.94 -1.30
N PHE A 464 -12.21 7.82 -1.34
CA PHE A 464 -11.39 7.41 -2.48
C PHE A 464 -11.54 5.90 -2.73
N GLY A 465 -12.15 5.54 -3.87
CA GLY A 465 -12.18 4.17 -4.37
C GLY A 465 -10.97 3.92 -5.29
N PHE A 466 -10.10 3.00 -4.91
CA PHE A 466 -8.97 2.56 -5.74
C PHE A 466 -9.35 1.28 -6.47
N HIS A 467 -9.44 1.36 -7.80
CA HIS A 467 -9.90 0.30 -8.70
C HIS A 467 -8.91 0.01 -9.82
N SER A 468 -9.19 -0.99 -10.62
CA SER A 468 -8.60 -1.23 -11.94
C SER A 468 -9.69 -1.61 -12.93
N ASP A 469 -9.53 -1.14 -14.16
CA ASP A 469 -10.55 -1.22 -15.21
C ASP A 469 -10.46 -2.53 -16.04
N ALA A 470 -11.44 -2.71 -16.91
CA ALA A 470 -11.64 -3.87 -17.80
C ALA A 470 -11.31 -3.57 -19.28
N GLY A 471 -10.51 -2.56 -19.57
CA GLY A 471 -10.12 -2.22 -20.94
C GLY A 471 -9.13 -3.23 -21.54
N ILE A 472 -9.28 -3.56 -22.81
CA ILE A 472 -8.41 -4.49 -23.54
C ILE A 472 -7.84 -3.79 -24.77
N SER A 473 -6.56 -4.01 -25.07
CA SER A 473 -5.89 -3.61 -26.31
C SER A 473 -5.49 -4.81 -27.13
N ALA A 474 -6.08 -4.98 -28.30
CA ALA A 474 -5.68 -6.05 -29.23
C ALA A 474 -4.26 -5.86 -29.82
N GLU A 475 -3.72 -4.65 -29.74
CA GLU A 475 -2.39 -4.30 -30.24
C GLU A 475 -1.30 -4.35 -29.16
N ASP A 476 -1.63 -4.90 -28.00
CA ASP A 476 -0.74 -4.97 -26.83
C ASP A 476 -0.27 -3.60 -26.29
N ASN A 477 -1.05 -2.56 -26.52
CA ASN A 477 -0.76 -1.24 -25.97
C ASN A 477 -1.26 -1.13 -24.54
N VAL A 478 -0.58 -0.34 -23.73
CA VAL A 478 -1.04 0.01 -22.39
C VAL A 478 -2.36 0.78 -22.47
N VAL A 479 -3.36 0.34 -21.72
CA VAL A 479 -4.66 1.00 -21.58
C VAL A 479 -4.57 2.20 -20.64
N GLY A 480 -3.88 2.05 -19.52
CA GLY A 480 -3.56 3.12 -18.56
C GLY A 480 -4.72 3.57 -17.70
N SER A 481 -4.59 4.78 -17.14
CA SER A 481 -5.43 5.26 -16.03
C SER A 481 -6.67 6.04 -16.45
N LEU A 482 -7.71 6.01 -15.61
CA LEU A 482 -8.97 6.70 -15.77
C LEU A 482 -9.48 7.21 -14.43
N GLY A 483 -10.23 8.32 -14.41
CA GLY A 483 -10.92 8.81 -13.21
C GLY A 483 -12.43 8.86 -13.40
N VAL A 484 -13.19 8.62 -12.34
CA VAL A 484 -14.65 8.71 -12.37
C VAL A 484 -15.15 9.63 -11.25
N VAL A 485 -16.06 10.53 -11.62
CA VAL A 485 -16.73 11.45 -10.70
C VAL A 485 -18.22 11.53 -11.04
N THR A 486 -19.03 12.08 -10.14
CA THR A 486 -20.42 12.46 -10.41
C THR A 486 -20.61 13.91 -10.02
N THR A 487 -20.68 14.80 -11.01
CA THR A 487 -20.95 16.23 -10.75
C THR A 487 -22.43 16.58 -10.79
N ASP A 488 -23.26 15.83 -11.55
CA ASP A 488 -24.71 16.03 -11.70
C ASP A 488 -25.51 15.18 -10.70
N PHE A 489 -25.48 15.57 -9.43
CA PHE A 489 -26.27 14.91 -8.40
C PHE A 489 -26.50 15.87 -7.23
N SER A 490 -27.70 15.83 -6.64
CA SER A 490 -28.09 16.63 -5.46
C SER A 490 -27.82 18.13 -5.61
N GLY A 491 -28.22 18.68 -6.78
CA GLY A 491 -28.02 20.12 -7.07
C GLY A 491 -26.54 20.52 -7.19
N ASP A 492 -25.70 19.62 -7.69
CA ASP A 492 -24.25 19.81 -7.88
C ASP A 492 -23.46 20.05 -6.57
N THR A 493 -24.06 19.72 -5.41
CA THR A 493 -23.46 19.97 -4.09
C THR A 493 -23.29 18.69 -3.26
N ILE A 494 -22.37 18.74 -2.31
CA ILE A 494 -22.19 17.78 -1.21
C ILE A 494 -22.72 18.37 0.11
N ALA A 495 -22.79 17.55 1.17
CA ALA A 495 -23.45 17.91 2.43
C ALA A 495 -23.01 19.24 3.05
N ALA A 496 -21.72 19.59 2.98
CA ALA A 496 -21.20 20.85 3.52
C ALA A 496 -21.49 22.08 2.62
N GLY A 497 -22.39 21.97 1.65
CA GLY A 497 -22.72 23.04 0.69
C GLY A 497 -21.57 23.38 -0.28
N ARG A 498 -20.65 22.43 -0.49
CA ARG A 498 -19.55 22.58 -1.44
C ARG A 498 -19.91 21.96 -2.79
N SER A 499 -19.26 22.47 -3.84
CA SER A 499 -19.51 21.99 -5.20
C SER A 499 -18.94 20.58 -5.42
N ARG A 500 -19.69 19.71 -6.09
CA ARG A 500 -19.21 18.38 -6.55
C ARG A 500 -18.05 18.46 -7.55
N TYR A 501 -17.85 19.61 -8.20
CA TYR A 501 -16.67 19.83 -9.06
C TYR A 501 -15.35 19.81 -8.31
N LEU A 502 -15.35 19.90 -6.98
CA LEU A 502 -14.19 19.66 -6.12
C LEU A 502 -13.62 18.24 -6.35
N SER A 503 -14.48 17.22 -6.48
CA SER A 503 -14.07 15.86 -6.82
C SER A 503 -13.38 15.78 -8.20
N ARG A 504 -13.87 16.53 -9.17
CA ARG A 504 -13.26 16.61 -10.50
C ARG A 504 -11.87 17.26 -10.46
N ASP A 505 -11.72 18.31 -9.65
CA ASP A 505 -10.41 18.97 -9.46
C ASP A 505 -9.38 18.01 -8.86
N ILE A 506 -9.78 17.20 -7.85
CA ILE A 506 -8.90 16.16 -7.25
C ILE A 506 -8.47 15.16 -8.32
N VAL A 507 -9.41 14.59 -9.07
CA VAL A 507 -9.12 13.59 -10.11
C VAL A 507 -8.24 14.16 -11.22
N SER A 508 -8.44 15.42 -11.62
CA SER A 508 -7.59 16.07 -12.63
C SER A 508 -6.13 16.14 -12.16
N ASN A 509 -5.92 16.59 -10.92
CA ASN A 509 -4.58 16.65 -10.32
C ASN A 509 -3.95 15.25 -10.19
N LEU A 510 -4.74 14.26 -9.76
CA LEU A 510 -4.32 12.88 -9.63
C LEU A 510 -3.81 12.30 -10.95
N LEU A 511 -4.63 12.38 -12.00
CA LEU A 511 -4.30 11.81 -13.31
C LEU A 511 -3.09 12.50 -13.96
N LEU A 512 -2.96 13.81 -13.81
CA LEU A 512 -1.76 14.54 -14.26
C LEU A 512 -0.52 14.13 -13.47
N GLY A 513 -0.66 13.95 -12.17
CA GLY A 513 0.42 13.45 -11.30
C GLY A 513 0.88 12.06 -11.71
N VAL A 514 -0.05 11.12 -11.87
CA VAL A 514 0.23 9.74 -12.29
C VAL A 514 0.90 9.72 -13.67
N LYS A 515 0.36 10.45 -14.65
CA LYS A 515 0.98 10.54 -15.98
C LYS A 515 2.43 11.02 -15.88
N ARG A 516 2.68 12.12 -15.18
CA ARG A 516 4.02 12.68 -15.02
C ARG A 516 4.99 11.70 -14.36
N ASP A 517 4.61 11.13 -13.22
CA ASP A 517 5.52 10.33 -12.40
C ASP A 517 5.81 8.97 -13.02
N VAL A 518 4.79 8.30 -13.56
CA VAL A 518 4.95 7.00 -14.25
C VAL A 518 5.71 7.18 -15.55
N SER A 519 5.39 8.23 -16.34
CA SER A 519 6.12 8.49 -17.57
C SER A 519 7.60 8.81 -17.33
N ALA A 520 7.91 9.60 -16.32
CA ALA A 520 9.29 9.91 -15.94
C ALA A 520 10.06 8.66 -15.49
N ARG A 521 9.41 7.80 -14.67
CA ARG A 521 10.03 6.59 -14.12
C ARG A 521 10.34 5.54 -15.18
N TYR A 522 9.39 5.31 -16.09
CA TYR A 522 9.48 4.19 -17.06
C TYR A 522 9.89 4.61 -18.48
N GLY A 523 10.00 5.92 -18.76
CA GLY A 523 10.37 6.43 -20.08
C GLY A 523 9.31 6.18 -21.15
N ILE A 524 8.03 6.13 -20.77
CA ILE A 524 6.88 5.92 -21.65
C ILE A 524 5.90 7.08 -21.53
N ASP A 525 5.06 7.30 -22.53
CA ASP A 525 3.91 8.20 -22.39
C ASP A 525 2.74 7.44 -21.76
N TRP A 526 2.64 7.45 -20.43
CA TRP A 526 1.58 6.73 -19.71
C TRP A 526 0.20 7.22 -20.12
N PRO A 527 -0.69 6.34 -20.66
CA PRO A 527 -1.99 6.75 -21.13
C PRO A 527 -2.90 7.18 -19.99
N VAL A 528 -3.56 8.32 -20.17
CA VAL A 528 -4.63 8.81 -19.30
C VAL A 528 -5.88 9.01 -20.14
N ARG A 529 -6.90 8.20 -19.90
CA ARG A 529 -8.12 8.14 -20.70
C ARG A 529 -9.14 9.24 -20.35
N GLY A 530 -8.82 10.09 -19.35
CA GLY A 530 -9.62 11.23 -18.94
C GLY A 530 -10.52 10.98 -17.73
N ILE A 531 -11.57 11.78 -17.59
CA ILE A 531 -12.46 11.81 -16.43
C ILE A 531 -13.88 11.51 -16.89
N LEU A 532 -14.43 10.38 -16.49
CA LEU A 532 -15.82 10.03 -16.74
C LEU A 532 -16.70 10.68 -15.67
N ASP A 533 -17.65 11.52 -16.12
CA ASP A 533 -18.71 12.05 -15.26
C ASP A 533 -19.93 11.14 -15.37
N LYS A 534 -19.99 10.15 -14.47
CA LYS A 534 -20.97 9.05 -14.49
C LYS A 534 -21.56 8.81 -13.10
N SER A 535 -22.80 8.35 -13.07
CA SER A 535 -23.57 8.12 -11.85
C SER A 535 -23.24 6.76 -11.21
N TYR A 536 -21.97 6.53 -10.85
CA TYR A 536 -21.58 5.35 -10.05
C TYR A 536 -21.82 5.58 -8.55
N SER A 537 -22.12 4.51 -7.83
CA SER A 537 -22.44 4.57 -6.39
C SER A 537 -21.34 5.26 -5.58
N GLU A 538 -20.10 4.86 -5.76
CA GLU A 538 -18.95 5.35 -5.00
C GLU A 538 -18.58 6.81 -5.31
N SER A 539 -18.94 7.36 -6.46
CA SER A 539 -18.74 8.77 -6.79
C SER A 539 -19.96 9.64 -6.54
N ARG A 540 -21.16 9.03 -6.47
CA ARG A 540 -22.45 9.74 -6.34
C ARG A 540 -22.94 9.80 -4.89
N LEU A 541 -22.96 8.65 -4.18
CA LEU A 541 -23.60 8.51 -2.88
C LEU A 541 -22.86 9.16 -1.71
N PRO A 542 -21.51 9.22 -1.68
CA PRO A 542 -20.85 9.89 -0.57
C PRO A 542 -21.24 11.36 -0.47
N ARG A 543 -21.44 11.81 0.75
CA ARG A 543 -21.84 13.19 1.09
C ARG A 543 -20.62 14.11 1.30
N VAL A 544 -19.41 13.57 1.16
CA VAL A 544 -18.13 14.26 1.11
C VAL A 544 -17.55 14.18 -0.30
N PRO A 545 -16.50 14.92 -0.66
CA PRO A 545 -15.82 14.75 -1.95
C PRO A 545 -15.45 13.30 -2.19
N SER A 546 -15.74 12.78 -3.37
CA SER A 546 -15.56 11.36 -3.68
C SER A 546 -15.13 11.15 -5.12
N LEU A 547 -14.33 10.12 -5.34
CA LEU A 547 -13.85 9.73 -6.65
C LEU A 547 -13.55 8.24 -6.72
N ILE A 548 -13.54 7.71 -7.94
CA ILE A 548 -13.00 6.41 -8.30
C ILE A 548 -11.76 6.66 -9.16
N PHE A 549 -10.69 5.96 -8.86
CA PHE A 549 -9.47 5.94 -9.66
C PHE A 549 -9.26 4.53 -10.21
N GLU A 550 -9.38 4.41 -11.52
CA GLU A 550 -9.02 3.22 -12.29
C GLU A 550 -7.54 3.32 -12.63
N SER A 551 -6.73 2.55 -11.93
CA SER A 551 -5.27 2.68 -11.96
C SER A 551 -4.65 2.28 -13.30
N LEU A 552 -5.12 1.16 -13.84
CA LEU A 552 -4.75 0.55 -15.13
C LEU A 552 -5.82 -0.50 -15.47
N SER A 553 -5.66 -1.28 -16.53
CA SER A 553 -6.54 -2.41 -16.81
C SER A 553 -5.92 -3.74 -16.35
N HIS A 554 -6.58 -4.41 -15.37
CA HIS A 554 -6.18 -5.76 -14.94
C HIS A 554 -6.51 -6.85 -15.98
N GLN A 555 -7.25 -6.51 -17.04
CA GLN A 555 -7.61 -7.40 -18.14
C GLN A 555 -6.71 -7.25 -19.38
N ASN A 556 -5.66 -6.42 -19.28
CA ASN A 556 -4.76 -6.15 -20.40
C ASN A 556 -3.32 -6.56 -20.05
N PHE A 557 -2.73 -7.45 -20.87
CA PHE A 557 -1.40 -7.98 -20.61
C PHE A 557 -0.35 -6.86 -20.46
N ALA A 558 -0.33 -5.88 -21.39
CA ALA A 558 0.64 -4.79 -21.35
C ALA A 558 0.54 -3.93 -20.09
N ASP A 559 -0.67 -3.74 -19.53
CA ASP A 559 -0.85 -3.06 -18.24
C ASP A 559 -0.34 -3.94 -17.09
N MET A 560 -0.59 -5.26 -17.13
CA MET A 560 -0.21 -6.17 -16.04
C MET A 560 1.29 -6.46 -15.98
N VAL A 561 2.04 -6.26 -17.07
CA VAL A 561 3.52 -6.23 -17.03
C VAL A 561 4.01 -5.16 -16.05
N TYR A 562 3.38 -3.99 -16.03
CA TYR A 562 3.63 -2.97 -14.99
C TYR A 562 2.94 -3.36 -13.67
N GLY A 563 1.67 -3.77 -13.74
CA GLY A 563 0.83 -4.05 -12.58
C GLY A 563 1.44 -5.05 -11.58
N HIS A 564 2.08 -6.11 -12.06
CA HIS A 564 2.75 -7.08 -11.20
C HIS A 564 4.09 -6.58 -10.63
N ASN A 565 4.67 -5.51 -11.17
CA ASN A 565 5.96 -5.00 -10.73
C ASN A 565 5.84 -4.19 -9.41
N PRO A 566 6.47 -4.60 -8.30
CA PRO A 566 6.41 -3.87 -7.03
C PRO A 566 6.95 -2.42 -7.10
N ASP A 567 7.93 -2.13 -7.98
CA ASP A 567 8.40 -0.76 -8.21
C ASP A 567 7.30 0.12 -8.84
N PHE A 568 6.55 -0.44 -9.79
CA PHE A 568 5.40 0.28 -10.36
C PHE A 568 4.32 0.53 -9.30
N LYS A 569 3.99 -0.46 -8.47
CA LYS A 569 3.02 -0.31 -7.38
C LYS A 569 3.43 0.79 -6.42
N PHE A 570 4.70 0.84 -6.02
CA PHE A 570 5.24 1.91 -5.19
C PHE A 570 5.16 3.27 -5.89
N THR A 571 5.60 3.36 -7.14
CA THR A 571 5.60 4.61 -7.94
C THR A 571 4.18 5.16 -8.11
N LEU A 572 3.23 4.29 -8.45
CA LEU A 572 1.82 4.63 -8.58
C LEU A 572 1.23 5.11 -7.26
N ALA A 573 1.43 4.36 -6.19
CA ALA A 573 0.98 4.71 -4.84
C ALA A 573 1.56 6.06 -4.38
N ARG A 574 2.87 6.30 -4.64
CA ARG A 574 3.53 7.57 -4.31
C ARG A 574 2.96 8.74 -5.10
N SER A 575 2.64 8.54 -6.38
CA SER A 575 2.00 9.57 -7.21
C SER A 575 0.60 9.92 -6.72
N VAL A 576 -0.20 8.90 -6.36
CA VAL A 576 -1.52 9.09 -5.74
C VAL A 576 -1.38 9.85 -4.42
N TYR A 577 -0.50 9.40 -3.53
CA TYR A 577 -0.20 10.06 -2.25
C TYR A 577 0.18 11.54 -2.45
N LYS A 578 1.13 11.85 -3.33
CA LYS A 578 1.57 13.22 -3.61
C LYS A 578 0.40 14.09 -4.09
N SER A 579 -0.46 13.55 -4.95
CA SER A 579 -1.61 14.27 -5.50
C SER A 579 -2.65 14.57 -4.41
N LEU A 580 -2.96 13.60 -3.55
CA LEU A 580 -3.87 13.78 -2.43
C LEU A 580 -3.29 14.77 -1.39
N LEU A 581 -2.02 14.61 -1.02
CA LEU A 581 -1.33 15.51 -0.08
C LEU A 581 -1.41 16.97 -0.56
N LYS A 582 -1.01 17.22 -1.80
CA LYS A 582 -0.97 18.57 -2.39
C LYS A 582 -2.34 19.19 -2.44
N TYR A 583 -3.34 18.42 -2.90
CA TYR A 583 -4.68 18.96 -3.08
C TYR A 583 -5.44 19.15 -1.76
N VAL A 584 -5.33 18.21 -0.80
CA VAL A 584 -5.95 18.37 0.54
C VAL A 584 -5.37 19.61 1.24
N ASN A 585 -4.05 19.81 1.23
CA ASN A 585 -3.47 21.02 1.81
C ASN A 585 -3.91 22.29 1.07
N TYR A 586 -4.02 22.25 -0.28
CA TYR A 586 -4.57 23.39 -1.05
C TYR A 586 -6.01 23.73 -0.62
N LEU A 587 -6.88 22.76 -0.40
CA LEU A 587 -8.27 22.97 0.02
C LEU A 587 -8.36 23.70 1.37
N HIS A 588 -7.37 23.52 2.23
CA HIS A 588 -7.26 24.18 3.54
C HIS A 588 -6.38 25.43 3.55
N GLY A 589 -5.81 25.82 2.40
CA GLY A 589 -4.88 26.96 2.29
C GLY A 589 -3.59 26.74 3.09
N ARG A 590 -3.06 25.49 3.14
CA ARG A 590 -1.85 25.12 3.86
C ARG A 590 -0.71 24.79 2.90
N ASP A 591 0.51 25.01 3.34
CA ASP A 591 1.71 24.51 2.68
C ASP A 591 1.80 22.99 2.84
N TYR A 592 2.49 22.34 1.91
CA TYR A 592 2.76 20.90 1.94
C TYR A 592 4.26 20.62 1.81
N MET A 593 4.64 19.45 2.27
CA MET A 593 5.94 18.84 2.03
C MET A 593 5.73 17.35 1.77
N VAL A 594 6.40 16.80 0.76
CA VAL A 594 6.31 15.35 0.45
C VAL A 594 7.31 14.62 1.33
N GLN A 595 6.93 13.46 1.88
CA GLN A 595 7.85 12.60 2.62
C GLN A 595 9.03 12.17 1.75
N PRO A 596 10.25 11.99 2.31
CA PRO A 596 11.44 11.61 1.56
C PRO A 596 11.35 10.20 0.96
N LEU A 597 12.34 9.84 0.14
CA LEU A 597 12.63 8.46 -0.25
C LEU A 597 13.43 7.73 0.85
N PRO A 598 13.44 6.38 0.87
CA PRO A 598 14.26 5.60 1.81
C PRO A 598 15.75 5.94 1.69
N VAL A 599 16.48 5.78 2.78
CA VAL A 599 17.94 5.97 2.81
C VAL A 599 18.66 4.85 2.04
N LYS A 600 19.90 5.12 1.61
CA LYS A 600 20.83 4.16 0.98
C LYS A 600 22.13 4.03 1.76
N ASN A 601 23.02 3.14 1.34
CA ASN A 601 24.34 2.88 1.91
C ASN A 601 24.29 2.58 3.41
N PHE A 602 23.24 1.90 3.89
CA PHE A 602 23.10 1.64 5.31
C PHE A 602 24.17 0.66 5.80
N SER A 603 24.84 1.01 6.88
CA SER A 603 25.91 0.19 7.47
C SER A 603 25.94 0.30 8.99
N ALA A 604 26.38 -0.79 9.62
CA ALA A 604 26.58 -0.91 11.05
C ALA A 604 28.00 -1.41 11.34
N SER A 605 28.69 -0.80 12.29
CA SER A 605 30.03 -1.22 12.73
C SER A 605 30.16 -1.07 14.25
N PHE A 606 31.04 -1.86 14.87
CA PHE A 606 31.38 -1.67 16.29
C PHE A 606 32.28 -0.44 16.45
N ASP A 607 32.21 0.20 17.63
CA ASP A 607 33.27 1.08 18.13
C ASP A 607 34.51 0.24 18.53
N GLU A 608 35.61 0.91 18.93
CA GLU A 608 36.87 0.26 19.28
C GLU A 608 36.72 -0.76 20.43
N ASP A 609 35.88 -0.47 21.42
CA ASP A 609 35.65 -1.30 22.59
C ASP A 609 34.57 -2.38 22.37
N GLY A 610 33.78 -2.26 21.31
CA GLY A 610 32.62 -3.13 21.02
C GLY A 610 31.47 -2.96 22.00
N GLU A 611 31.34 -1.80 22.63
CA GLU A 611 30.30 -1.46 23.59
C GLU A 611 29.16 -0.64 22.92
N LYS A 612 29.45 -0.11 21.72
CA LYS A 612 28.47 0.63 20.89
C LYS A 612 28.49 0.11 19.46
N VAL A 613 27.38 0.32 18.80
CA VAL A 613 27.28 0.21 17.34
C VAL A 613 27.19 1.61 16.76
N ARG A 614 27.96 1.87 15.71
CA ARG A 614 27.84 3.05 14.87
C ARG A 614 27.06 2.69 13.62
N LEU A 615 25.96 3.39 13.40
CA LEU A 615 25.10 3.30 12.23
C LEU A 615 25.39 4.46 11.29
N ARG A 616 25.49 4.20 9.98
CA ARG A 616 25.67 5.21 8.94
C ARG A 616 24.77 4.94 7.75
N TRP A 617 24.32 5.99 7.10
CA TRP A 617 23.46 5.95 5.90
C TRP A 617 23.64 7.20 5.06
N ALA A 618 23.06 7.20 3.85
CA ALA A 618 23.01 8.37 3.00
C ALA A 618 21.56 8.70 2.59
N ALA A 619 21.29 9.98 2.39
CA ALA A 619 20.01 10.44 1.84
C ALA A 619 19.86 10.03 0.36
N VAL A 620 18.63 9.85 -0.07
CA VAL A 620 18.27 9.71 -1.49
C VAL A 620 17.52 10.96 -1.93
N GLU A 621 17.96 11.56 -3.03
CA GLU A 621 17.29 12.69 -3.65
C GLU A 621 16.11 12.21 -4.52
N ASP A 622 14.96 12.86 -4.42
CA ASP A 622 13.84 12.68 -5.34
C ASP A 622 13.87 13.77 -6.41
N GLU A 623 14.41 13.45 -7.57
CA GLU A 623 14.56 14.37 -8.71
C GLU A 623 13.22 14.94 -9.19
N THR A 624 12.12 14.23 -8.92
CA THR A 624 10.78 14.62 -9.35
C THR A 624 10.03 15.45 -8.32
N GLU A 625 10.55 15.54 -7.06
CA GLU A 625 9.85 16.18 -5.96
C GLU A 625 10.82 16.90 -5.00
N PRO A 626 11.19 18.16 -5.33
CA PRO A 626 12.18 18.93 -4.53
C PRO A 626 11.81 19.12 -3.06
N THR A 627 10.53 19.01 -2.71
CA THR A 627 10.08 19.14 -1.30
C THR A 627 10.38 17.89 -0.47
N ALA A 628 10.78 16.79 -1.10
CA ALA A 628 11.02 15.50 -0.43
C ALA A 628 12.42 15.35 0.19
N THR A 629 13.17 16.45 0.36
CA THR A 629 14.50 16.43 1.00
C THR A 629 14.37 16.14 2.49
N PRO A 630 15.12 15.14 3.03
CA PRO A 630 15.12 14.87 4.45
C PRO A 630 15.90 15.93 5.24
N ASP A 631 15.45 16.26 6.44
CA ASP A 631 16.14 17.12 7.39
C ASP A 631 16.48 16.42 8.71
N ALA A 632 15.96 15.21 8.89
CA ALA A 632 16.22 14.31 10.00
C ALA A 632 15.97 12.86 9.59
N TYR A 633 16.13 11.94 10.54
CA TYR A 633 15.91 10.49 10.34
C TYR A 633 15.30 9.89 11.59
N VAL A 634 14.54 8.81 11.44
CA VAL A 634 14.04 8.00 12.55
C VAL A 634 14.79 6.68 12.54
N VAL A 635 15.49 6.37 13.62
CA VAL A 635 16.17 5.09 13.83
C VAL A 635 15.33 4.24 14.74
N TYR A 636 14.92 3.08 14.26
CA TYR A 636 14.17 2.06 14.98
C TYR A 636 15.11 0.93 15.41
N MET A 637 14.89 0.42 16.61
CA MET A 637 15.67 -0.68 17.17
C MET A 637 14.77 -1.85 17.57
N ARG A 638 15.27 -3.06 17.32
CA ARG A 638 14.69 -4.32 17.78
C ARG A 638 15.72 -5.11 18.55
N VAL A 639 15.30 -5.77 19.63
CA VAL A 639 16.13 -6.64 20.45
C VAL A 639 15.71 -8.08 20.22
N ASN A 640 16.67 -8.92 19.83
CA ASN A 640 16.46 -10.33 19.47
C ASN A 640 15.27 -10.51 18.48
N ASP A 641 14.37 -11.44 18.78
CA ASP A 641 13.17 -11.77 18.01
C ASP A 641 11.92 -10.94 18.40
N GLY A 642 12.11 -9.79 19.03
CA GLY A 642 11.03 -8.89 19.41
C GLY A 642 10.48 -8.05 18.25
N GLY A 643 9.62 -7.09 18.57
CA GLY A 643 9.19 -6.03 17.65
C GLY A 643 10.16 -4.85 17.65
N PHE A 644 10.01 -3.96 16.68
CA PHE A 644 10.69 -2.66 16.72
C PHE A 644 10.05 -1.73 17.76
N ASP A 645 10.87 -0.85 18.33
CA ASP A 645 10.45 0.21 19.23
C ASP A 645 9.73 1.36 18.47
N ASN A 646 9.39 2.44 19.18
CA ASN A 646 8.75 3.62 18.57
C ASN A 646 9.71 4.54 17.81
N GLY A 647 10.99 4.19 17.71
CA GLY A 647 12.03 4.94 17.04
C GLY A 647 12.49 6.20 17.80
N ARG A 648 13.61 6.74 17.37
CA ARG A 648 14.15 8.01 17.86
C ARG A 648 14.59 8.89 16.70
N VAL A 649 14.35 10.20 16.79
CA VAL A 649 14.80 11.16 15.77
C VAL A 649 16.29 11.42 15.94
N VAL A 650 17.01 11.38 14.83
CA VAL A 650 18.43 11.68 14.69
C VAL A 650 18.63 12.77 13.65
N LYS A 651 19.43 13.76 13.93
CA LYS A 651 19.90 14.74 12.95
C LYS A 651 21.26 14.31 12.40
N GLY A 652 21.43 14.39 11.10
CA GLY A 652 22.61 13.87 10.43
C GLY A 652 22.47 12.40 10.02
N THR A 653 23.47 11.87 9.35
CA THR A 653 23.46 10.58 8.66
C THR A 653 24.22 9.50 9.40
N GLU A 654 24.45 9.69 10.69
CA GLU A 654 25.09 8.70 11.57
C GLU A 654 24.58 8.81 13.01
N CYS A 655 24.66 7.71 13.76
CA CYS A 655 24.47 7.72 15.21
C CYS A 655 25.17 6.54 15.88
N GLU A 656 25.41 6.68 17.18
CA GLU A 656 25.92 5.61 18.04
C GLU A 656 24.85 5.13 19.01
N ILE A 657 24.79 3.82 19.23
CA ILE A 657 23.84 3.17 20.12
C ILE A 657 24.60 2.18 21.01
N PRO A 658 24.49 2.29 22.35
CA PRO A 658 25.03 1.31 23.26
C PRO A 658 24.40 -0.08 23.05
N ILE A 659 25.21 -1.13 23.12
CA ILE A 659 24.79 -2.52 22.97
C ILE A 659 25.30 -3.38 24.11
N LEU A 660 24.56 -4.44 24.42
CA LEU A 660 24.98 -5.47 25.39
C LEU A 660 25.55 -6.67 24.64
N LYS A 661 26.58 -7.30 25.25
CA LYS A 661 27.15 -8.55 24.71
C LYS A 661 26.15 -9.69 24.75
N ASN A 662 26.19 -10.57 23.74
CA ASN A 662 25.29 -11.72 23.53
C ASN A 662 23.84 -11.37 23.28
N VAL A 663 23.55 -10.15 22.85
CA VAL A 663 22.22 -9.68 22.46
C VAL A 663 22.29 -9.28 20.98
N VAL A 664 21.38 -9.79 20.18
CA VAL A 664 21.24 -9.38 18.77
C VAL A 664 20.39 -8.12 18.70
N TYR A 665 20.94 -7.06 18.15
CA TYR A 665 20.24 -5.82 17.86
C TYR A 665 19.99 -5.72 16.37
N SER A 666 18.78 -5.30 15.98
CA SER A 666 18.45 -4.99 14.59
C SER A 666 18.00 -3.54 14.48
N PHE A 667 18.35 -2.91 13.36
CA PHE A 667 18.10 -1.51 13.11
C PHE A 667 17.52 -1.31 11.72
N LYS A 668 16.61 -0.34 11.59
CA LYS A 668 16.15 0.22 10.32
C LYS A 668 16.07 1.73 10.47
N VAL A 669 16.23 2.45 9.35
CA VAL A 669 16.26 3.90 9.32
C VAL A 669 15.23 4.39 8.31
N ALA A 670 14.41 5.37 8.70
CA ALA A 670 13.53 6.11 7.80
C ALA A 670 13.98 7.56 7.71
N ALA A 671 14.00 8.12 6.51
CA ALA A 671 14.26 9.53 6.30
C ALA A 671 13.03 10.36 6.68
N LEU A 672 13.21 11.52 7.26
CA LEU A 672 12.18 12.36 7.86
C LEU A 672 12.27 13.81 7.39
N ASN A 673 11.10 14.43 7.18
CA ASN A 673 10.91 15.88 7.07
C ASN A 673 9.53 16.29 7.63
N ASP A 674 9.16 17.58 7.54
CA ASP A 674 7.85 18.07 7.99
C ASP A 674 6.65 17.46 7.22
N GLY A 675 6.86 16.77 6.10
CA GLY A 675 5.84 16.04 5.34
C GLY A 675 5.56 14.64 5.87
N GLY A 676 6.48 14.07 6.64
CA GLY A 676 6.40 12.73 7.22
C GLY A 676 7.67 11.91 7.03
N GLU A 677 7.62 10.64 7.42
CA GLU A 677 8.72 9.70 7.24
C GLU A 677 8.60 8.90 5.95
N SER A 678 9.75 8.51 5.39
CA SER A 678 9.87 7.58 4.27
C SER A 678 9.47 6.15 4.67
N PHE A 679 9.42 5.25 3.69
CA PHE A 679 9.58 3.83 3.96
C PHE A 679 10.97 3.58 4.59
N PRO A 680 11.11 2.53 5.42
CA PRO A 680 12.39 2.25 6.06
C PRO A 680 13.43 1.70 5.07
N SER A 681 14.71 1.79 5.47
CA SER A 681 15.81 1.03 4.87
C SER A 681 15.59 -0.48 5.01
N GLU A 682 16.50 -1.26 4.43
CA GLU A 682 16.72 -2.65 4.86
C GLU A 682 17.02 -2.73 6.36
N ILE A 683 16.85 -3.93 6.93
CA ILE A 683 17.10 -4.18 8.35
C ILE A 683 18.50 -4.76 8.53
N LEU A 684 19.39 -4.04 9.20
CA LEU A 684 20.71 -4.50 9.57
C LEU A 684 20.74 -4.99 11.01
N SER A 685 21.58 -6.00 11.27
CA SER A 685 21.71 -6.58 12.60
C SER A 685 23.15 -6.66 13.03
N VAL A 686 23.39 -6.63 14.36
CA VAL A 686 24.70 -6.75 14.98
C VAL A 686 24.61 -7.57 16.26
N CYS A 687 25.71 -8.27 16.59
CA CYS A 687 25.89 -8.89 17.92
C CYS A 687 27.35 -8.99 18.28
N LYS A 688 27.74 -8.45 19.43
CA LYS A 688 29.06 -8.68 20.06
C LYS A 688 28.93 -9.82 21.04
N VAL A 689 29.64 -10.92 20.80
CA VAL A 689 29.65 -12.08 21.76
C VAL A 689 30.78 -11.99 22.78
N SER A 690 30.50 -12.46 24.00
CA SER A 690 31.48 -12.37 25.12
C SER A 690 32.73 -13.22 24.91
N ARG A 691 32.59 -14.37 24.23
CA ARG A 691 33.68 -15.30 23.92
C ARG A 691 33.87 -15.39 22.42
N GLU A 692 34.36 -14.30 21.87
CA GLU A 692 34.51 -14.09 20.45
C GLU A 692 35.58 -15.00 19.83
N LYS A 693 35.20 -15.76 18.81
CA LYS A 693 36.10 -16.56 17.98
C LYS A 693 36.59 -15.81 16.75
N ALA A 694 35.76 -14.93 16.22
CA ALA A 694 35.99 -14.14 15.02
C ALA A 694 34.95 -13.03 14.95
N VAL A 695 35.20 -12.03 14.09
CA VAL A 695 34.23 -10.97 13.71
C VAL A 695 33.89 -11.12 12.23
N ALA A 696 32.61 -11.28 11.94
CA ALA A 696 32.08 -11.38 10.58
C ALA A 696 31.45 -10.09 10.11
N LEU A 697 31.55 -9.81 8.80
CA LEU A 697 30.72 -8.84 8.11
C LEU A 697 29.65 -9.58 7.29
N ILE A 698 28.39 -9.29 7.54
CA ILE A 698 27.28 -9.73 6.70
C ILE A 698 26.94 -8.63 5.70
N VAL A 699 27.09 -8.92 4.41
CA VAL A 699 26.75 -8.00 3.32
C VAL A 699 25.41 -8.42 2.72
N ASN A 700 24.39 -7.59 2.87
CA ASN A 700 23.09 -7.83 2.26
C ASN A 700 23.13 -7.45 0.76
N GLY A 701 23.18 -8.45 -0.11
CA GLY A 701 23.14 -8.31 -1.57
C GLY A 701 21.76 -8.66 -2.18
N PHE A 702 20.77 -9.01 -1.36
CA PHE A 702 19.45 -9.39 -1.82
C PHE A 702 18.46 -8.22 -1.72
N HIS A 703 18.20 -7.59 -2.85
CA HIS A 703 17.34 -6.39 -2.96
C HIS A 703 16.17 -6.57 -3.91
N ARG A 704 16.18 -7.63 -4.72
CA ARG A 704 15.20 -7.87 -5.76
C ARG A 704 13.77 -7.79 -5.23
N LEU A 705 12.98 -6.97 -5.93
CA LEU A 705 11.52 -6.92 -5.90
C LEU A 705 11.03 -7.11 -7.33
N SER A 706 10.19 -8.10 -7.60
CA SER A 706 9.76 -8.39 -8.97
C SER A 706 8.39 -9.06 -8.99
N GLY A 707 7.66 -8.86 -10.09
CA GLY A 707 6.51 -9.67 -10.44
C GLY A 707 6.90 -11.11 -10.82
N PRO A 708 5.92 -11.94 -11.17
CA PRO A 708 6.12 -13.31 -11.65
C PRO A 708 6.81 -13.35 -13.00
N GLY A 709 7.27 -14.53 -13.40
CA GLY A 709 7.96 -14.75 -14.68
C GLY A 709 7.08 -14.40 -15.88
N GLU A 710 7.53 -13.48 -16.73
CA GLU A 710 6.80 -13.03 -17.91
C GLU A 710 6.96 -14.02 -19.08
N VAL A 711 5.85 -14.37 -19.72
CA VAL A 711 5.78 -15.09 -20.99
C VAL A 711 5.34 -14.09 -22.05
N ASN A 712 6.23 -13.75 -23.00
CA ASN A 712 5.97 -12.75 -24.02
C ASN A 712 6.62 -13.16 -25.35
N THR A 713 5.83 -13.82 -26.20
CA THR A 713 6.21 -14.27 -27.52
C THR A 713 5.21 -13.79 -28.57
N LEU A 714 5.46 -14.06 -29.83
CA LEU A 714 4.53 -13.70 -30.92
C LEU A 714 3.14 -14.35 -30.77
N SER A 715 3.06 -15.55 -30.19
CA SER A 715 1.80 -16.29 -30.03
C SER A 715 1.27 -16.32 -28.60
N LYS A 716 2.12 -16.08 -27.60
CA LYS A 716 1.78 -16.24 -26.18
C LYS A 716 2.08 -15.03 -25.35
N ALA A 717 1.19 -14.74 -24.39
CA ALA A 717 1.38 -13.68 -23.40
C ALA A 717 0.86 -14.12 -22.02
N GLY A 718 1.49 -13.63 -20.95
CA GLY A 718 1.05 -13.89 -19.59
C GLY A 718 2.17 -14.05 -18.59
N PHE A 719 1.87 -14.74 -17.47
CA PHE A 719 2.79 -14.89 -16.35
C PHE A 719 2.85 -16.34 -15.87
N ASP A 720 4.07 -16.84 -15.71
CA ASP A 720 4.37 -18.20 -15.25
C ASP A 720 4.98 -18.17 -13.84
N ILE A 721 4.13 -18.35 -12.83
CA ILE A 721 4.50 -18.37 -11.41
C ILE A 721 5.43 -19.58 -11.10
N ASP A 722 5.29 -20.70 -11.78
CA ASP A 722 6.13 -21.87 -11.55
C ASP A 722 7.54 -21.70 -12.17
N TYR A 723 7.65 -20.87 -13.20
CA TYR A 723 8.96 -20.48 -13.75
C TYR A 723 9.69 -19.54 -12.82
N ASP A 724 9.02 -18.49 -12.36
CA ASP A 724 9.50 -17.52 -11.38
C ASP A 724 8.28 -16.95 -10.63
N ALA A 725 8.19 -17.23 -9.35
CA ALA A 725 7.09 -16.73 -8.52
C ALA A 725 7.13 -15.21 -8.28
N GLY A 726 8.22 -14.55 -8.70
CA GLY A 726 8.48 -13.17 -8.31
C GLY A 726 8.95 -13.05 -6.86
N VAL A 727 9.17 -11.82 -6.44
CA VAL A 727 9.55 -11.47 -5.05
C VAL A 727 8.76 -10.22 -4.66
N PRO A 728 7.63 -10.36 -3.99
CA PRO A 728 6.86 -9.23 -3.48
C PRO A 728 7.63 -8.41 -2.42
N TYR A 729 7.17 -7.19 -2.16
CA TYR A 729 7.62 -6.40 -1.01
C TYR A 729 6.99 -6.95 0.28
N VAL A 730 7.81 -7.43 1.19
CA VAL A 730 7.44 -8.07 2.47
C VAL A 730 6.57 -9.31 2.24
N ASN A 731 5.34 -9.14 1.81
CA ASN A 731 4.40 -10.18 1.40
C ASN A 731 3.33 -9.63 0.47
N SER A 732 2.59 -10.50 -0.21
CA SER A 732 1.47 -10.09 -1.07
C SER A 732 0.39 -11.17 -1.13
N ALA A 733 -0.88 -10.74 -1.07
CA ALA A 733 -2.04 -11.59 -1.36
C ALA A 733 -2.48 -11.52 -2.84
N GLU A 734 -1.62 -11.03 -3.71
CA GLU A 734 -1.95 -10.70 -5.10
C GLU A 734 -2.38 -11.88 -5.96
N TYR A 735 -1.83 -13.06 -5.71
CA TYR A 735 -2.03 -14.20 -6.60
C TYR A 735 -3.33 -14.95 -6.29
N GLY A 736 -4.24 -15.01 -7.28
CA GLY A 736 -5.46 -15.82 -7.23
C GLY A 736 -5.18 -17.26 -7.65
N GLY A 737 -4.42 -17.45 -8.73
CA GLY A 737 -4.10 -18.77 -9.26
C GLY A 737 -3.16 -18.72 -10.46
N ARG A 738 -2.79 -19.92 -10.98
CA ARG A 738 -1.96 -20.05 -12.19
C ARG A 738 -2.72 -19.61 -13.42
N GLN A 739 -2.03 -18.97 -14.36
CA GLN A 739 -2.59 -18.70 -15.67
C GLN A 739 -2.78 -20.02 -16.44
N LEU A 740 -3.92 -20.17 -17.11
CA LEU A 740 -4.34 -21.36 -17.83
C LEU A 740 -4.28 -21.16 -19.35
N ASP A 741 -4.67 -19.97 -19.84
CA ASP A 741 -4.63 -19.62 -21.26
C ASP A 741 -3.58 -18.52 -21.52
N TYR A 742 -2.63 -18.83 -22.40
CA TYR A 742 -1.55 -17.94 -22.83
C TYR A 742 -1.70 -17.48 -24.28
N GLU A 743 -2.66 -18.05 -25.04
CA GLU A 743 -2.74 -17.83 -26.48
C GLU A 743 -3.25 -16.43 -26.82
N ARG A 744 -2.43 -15.60 -27.49
CA ARG A 744 -2.81 -14.24 -27.91
C ARG A 744 -4.03 -14.19 -28.82
N ALA A 745 -4.26 -15.27 -29.61
CA ALA A 745 -5.43 -15.37 -30.48
C ALA A 745 -6.76 -15.40 -29.70
N ASN A 746 -6.73 -15.70 -28.40
CA ASN A 746 -7.89 -15.77 -27.54
C ASN A 746 -8.18 -14.46 -26.79
N ILE A 747 -7.56 -13.36 -27.19
CA ILE A 747 -7.77 -12.05 -26.58
C ILE A 747 -9.24 -11.59 -26.70
N GLY A 748 -9.82 -11.10 -25.60
CA GLY A 748 -11.18 -10.56 -25.57
C GLY A 748 -12.29 -11.61 -25.36
N TYR A 749 -11.97 -12.90 -25.29
CA TYR A 749 -12.91 -13.92 -24.83
C TYR A 749 -12.93 -13.99 -23.30
N GLU A 750 -14.08 -14.29 -22.73
CA GLU A 750 -14.27 -14.36 -21.27
C GLU A 750 -13.40 -15.45 -20.63
N ASP A 751 -13.23 -16.59 -21.36
CA ASP A 751 -12.37 -17.72 -20.98
C ASP A 751 -11.09 -17.77 -21.83
N GLY A 752 -10.59 -16.61 -22.27
CA GLY A 752 -9.47 -16.50 -23.20
C GLY A 752 -8.15 -16.12 -22.55
N LEU A 753 -7.35 -15.37 -23.31
CA LEU A 753 -6.02 -14.94 -22.90
C LEU A 753 -6.01 -14.35 -21.49
N GLY A 754 -5.16 -14.90 -20.64
CA GLY A 754 -4.99 -14.47 -19.25
C GLY A 754 -5.82 -15.26 -18.25
N LEU A 755 -6.83 -16.07 -18.69
CA LEU A 755 -7.63 -16.89 -17.79
C LEU A 755 -6.76 -17.60 -16.76
N SER A 756 -7.12 -17.47 -15.49
CA SER A 756 -6.36 -18.02 -14.37
C SER A 756 -7.23 -18.84 -13.43
N GLY A 757 -6.61 -19.81 -12.76
CA GLY A 757 -7.23 -20.61 -11.70
C GLY A 757 -7.41 -19.83 -10.40
N ASN A 758 -7.84 -20.56 -9.37
CA ASN A 758 -8.04 -20.06 -8.01
C ASN A 758 -7.22 -20.85 -6.97
N ASP A 759 -6.15 -21.51 -7.40
CA ASP A 759 -5.35 -22.44 -6.59
C ASP A 759 -4.46 -21.73 -5.55
N PHE A 760 -4.36 -20.41 -5.61
CA PHE A 760 -3.63 -19.58 -4.63
C PHE A 760 -4.53 -18.66 -3.80
N GLU A 761 -5.85 -18.80 -3.91
CA GLU A 761 -6.77 -17.99 -3.10
C GLU A 761 -6.48 -18.10 -1.60
N GLY A 762 -6.31 -16.95 -0.95
CA GLY A 762 -6.01 -16.87 0.46
C GLY A 762 -4.55 -17.15 0.84
N VAL A 763 -3.68 -17.46 -0.11
CA VAL A 763 -2.25 -17.57 0.15
C VAL A 763 -1.64 -16.17 0.23
N LEU A 764 -1.00 -15.85 1.35
CA LEU A 764 -0.18 -14.64 1.51
C LEU A 764 1.25 -15.00 1.10
N ALA A 765 1.60 -14.74 -0.16
CA ALA A 765 2.93 -15.07 -0.68
C ALA A 765 4.00 -14.25 0.03
N ALA A 766 4.93 -14.92 0.72
CA ALA A 766 6.08 -14.28 1.34
C ALA A 766 7.02 -13.73 0.25
N GLY A 767 7.58 -12.54 0.50
CA GLY A 767 8.51 -11.85 -0.38
C GLY A 767 9.81 -11.47 0.32
N ASN A 768 10.42 -10.36 -0.13
CA ASN A 768 11.63 -9.83 0.48
C ASN A 768 11.29 -9.01 1.72
N THR A 769 11.66 -9.52 2.90
CA THR A 769 11.47 -8.84 4.18
C THR A 769 12.62 -7.89 4.52
N PHE A 770 13.73 -7.95 3.77
CA PHE A 770 14.97 -7.21 4.02
C PHE A 770 15.59 -7.43 5.41
N ASP A 771 15.24 -8.53 6.10
CA ASP A 771 15.62 -8.84 7.49
C ASP A 771 16.57 -10.05 7.59
N TYR A 772 17.24 -10.41 6.52
CA TYR A 772 18.08 -11.61 6.44
C TYR A 772 19.41 -11.50 7.19
N PRO A 773 20.02 -10.30 7.39
CA PRO A 773 21.16 -10.14 8.29
C PRO A 773 20.89 -10.60 9.72
N TYR A 774 19.64 -10.52 10.19
CA TYR A 774 19.24 -11.10 11.48
C TYR A 774 19.32 -12.64 11.47
N VAL A 775 18.80 -13.29 10.42
CA VAL A 775 18.75 -14.76 10.34
C VAL A 775 20.16 -15.36 10.29
N HIS A 776 21.04 -14.81 9.45
CA HIS A 776 22.45 -15.22 9.35
C HIS A 776 23.21 -14.92 10.63
N GLY A 777 23.09 -13.70 11.13
CA GLY A 777 23.82 -13.23 12.30
C GLY A 777 23.42 -13.93 13.58
N ALA A 778 22.14 -14.21 13.81
CA ALA A 778 21.71 -14.97 14.99
C ALA A 778 22.32 -16.39 15.00
N ALA A 779 22.43 -17.02 13.83
CA ALA A 779 23.08 -18.31 13.68
C ALA A 779 24.60 -18.22 13.91
N MET A 780 25.26 -17.12 13.50
CA MET A 780 26.68 -16.86 13.79
C MET A 780 26.93 -16.64 15.29
N ALA A 781 26.15 -15.78 15.94
CA ALA A 781 26.24 -15.48 17.35
C ALA A 781 26.09 -16.74 18.22
N ALA A 782 25.13 -17.61 17.89
CA ALA A 782 24.92 -18.90 18.54
C ALA A 782 26.14 -19.84 18.43
N ASN A 783 27.00 -19.65 17.42
CA ASN A 783 28.24 -20.37 17.22
C ASN A 783 29.49 -19.64 17.75
N GLY A 784 29.33 -18.51 18.45
CA GLY A 784 30.39 -17.74 19.09
C GLY A 784 31.18 -16.82 18.14
N VAL A 785 30.55 -16.34 17.07
CA VAL A 785 31.10 -15.36 16.14
C VAL A 785 30.35 -14.05 16.29
N SER A 786 31.05 -12.96 16.57
CA SER A 786 30.49 -11.61 16.54
C SER A 786 30.23 -11.19 15.08
N PHE A 787 29.24 -10.34 14.86
CA PHE A 787 28.97 -9.87 13.52
C PHE A 787 28.42 -8.44 13.50
N VAL A 788 28.70 -7.77 12.41
CA VAL A 788 28.05 -6.54 11.96
C VAL A 788 27.49 -6.75 10.56
N SER A 789 26.69 -5.83 10.07
CA SER A 789 26.11 -5.95 8.73
C SER A 789 26.06 -4.62 7.98
N CYS A 790 26.00 -4.71 6.66
CA CYS A 790 25.84 -3.55 5.78
C CYS A 790 25.03 -3.90 4.51
N SER A 791 24.53 -2.88 3.84
CA SER A 791 24.03 -3.01 2.48
C SER A 791 25.18 -3.28 1.51
N SER A 792 24.93 -3.95 0.39
CA SER A 792 25.94 -4.08 -0.68
C SER A 792 26.31 -2.73 -1.28
N GLU A 793 25.43 -1.74 -1.29
CA GLU A 793 25.70 -0.38 -1.76
C GLU A 793 26.80 0.30 -0.95
N ALA A 794 26.82 0.10 0.39
CA ALA A 794 27.88 0.65 1.23
C ALA A 794 29.27 0.07 0.90
N VAL A 795 29.33 -1.16 0.38
CA VAL A 795 30.57 -1.77 -0.11
C VAL A 795 30.92 -1.23 -1.51
N ILE A 796 29.90 -1.06 -2.38
CA ILE A 796 30.07 -0.53 -3.75
C ILE A 796 30.63 0.90 -3.72
N GLU A 797 30.08 1.75 -2.87
CA GLU A 797 30.51 3.15 -2.69
C GLU A 797 31.82 3.30 -1.89
N GLY A 798 32.33 2.21 -1.31
CA GLY A 798 33.57 2.21 -0.51
C GLY A 798 33.41 2.70 0.92
N ASP A 799 32.19 2.88 1.41
CA ASP A 799 31.90 3.25 2.79
C ASP A 799 32.26 2.13 3.78
N VAL A 800 32.23 0.87 3.32
CA VAL A 800 32.57 -0.32 4.08
C VAL A 800 33.64 -1.15 3.34
N LEU A 801 34.77 -1.38 3.99
CA LEU A 801 35.86 -2.23 3.50
C LEU A 801 35.74 -3.65 4.06
N LEU A 802 36.05 -4.68 3.26
CA LEU A 802 35.96 -6.09 3.67
C LEU A 802 37.19 -6.55 4.48
N ALA A 803 38.35 -5.94 4.25
CA ALA A 803 39.63 -6.38 4.76
C ALA A 803 39.74 -6.48 6.31
N PRO A 804 39.08 -5.65 7.14
CA PRO A 804 39.14 -5.73 8.58
C PRO A 804 38.50 -6.97 9.21
N TYR A 805 37.67 -7.72 8.45
CA TYR A 805 36.85 -8.79 8.98
C TYR A 805 37.49 -10.17 8.76
N ASP A 806 37.37 -11.03 9.76
CA ASP A 806 37.86 -12.41 9.69
C ASP A 806 37.10 -13.27 8.69
N LEU A 807 35.84 -12.90 8.43
CA LEU A 807 34.89 -13.61 7.56
C LEU A 807 33.91 -12.61 6.94
N VAL A 808 33.61 -12.79 5.66
CA VAL A 808 32.52 -12.11 4.94
C VAL A 808 31.43 -13.13 4.62
N ASP A 809 30.17 -12.77 4.88
CA ASP A 809 28.98 -13.51 4.51
C ASP A 809 28.17 -12.66 3.54
N TYR A 810 28.09 -13.10 2.28
CA TYR A 810 27.39 -12.39 1.23
C TYR A 810 26.03 -13.04 0.95
N ILE A 811 24.96 -12.35 1.32
CA ILE A 811 23.59 -12.79 1.10
C ILE A 811 23.15 -12.41 -0.32
N ALA A 812 23.05 -13.39 -1.22
CA ALA A 812 22.53 -13.19 -2.57
C ALA A 812 21.04 -13.60 -2.71
N GLY A 813 20.50 -14.39 -1.78
CA GLY A 813 19.09 -14.74 -1.73
C GLY A 813 18.50 -15.22 -3.05
N ALA A 814 17.45 -14.56 -3.53
CA ALA A 814 16.89 -14.75 -4.86
C ALA A 814 17.27 -13.63 -5.83
N GLU A 815 18.40 -12.96 -5.60
CA GLU A 815 18.91 -11.89 -6.48
C GLU A 815 19.25 -12.42 -7.85
N LYS A 816 18.82 -11.73 -8.89
CA LYS A 816 19.22 -11.94 -10.29
C LYS A 816 18.94 -10.72 -11.13
N GLN A 817 19.65 -10.58 -12.24
CA GLN A 817 19.48 -9.46 -13.15
C GLN A 817 18.04 -9.42 -13.71
N GLY A 818 17.36 -8.29 -13.47
CA GLY A 818 16.03 -7.97 -13.98
C GLY A 818 16.03 -6.75 -14.90
N LEU A 819 14.85 -6.38 -15.43
CA LEU A 819 14.71 -5.30 -16.41
C LEU A 819 15.09 -3.92 -15.84
N LYS A 820 14.66 -3.56 -14.65
CA LYS A 820 15.07 -2.33 -13.94
C LYS A 820 14.97 -2.60 -12.45
N GLY A 821 16.09 -2.62 -11.76
CA GLY A 821 16.13 -2.71 -10.32
C GLY A 821 15.73 -1.41 -9.66
N SER A 822 14.93 -1.51 -8.63
CA SER A 822 14.50 -0.38 -7.81
C SER A 822 14.33 -0.81 -6.37
N PHE A 823 14.74 0.07 -5.47
CA PHE A 823 14.38 -0.02 -4.07
C PHE A 823 13.46 1.15 -3.72
N LEU A 824 12.14 0.90 -3.73
CA LEU A 824 11.11 1.84 -3.26
C LEU A 824 11.33 3.28 -3.76
N GLY A 825 11.48 3.44 -5.07
CA GLY A 825 11.51 4.73 -5.74
C GLY A 825 12.88 5.23 -6.21
N TYR A 826 14.00 4.59 -5.87
CA TYR A 826 15.29 4.91 -6.46
C TYR A 826 15.93 3.73 -7.22
N ASN A 827 16.76 4.05 -8.20
CA ASN A 827 17.39 3.04 -9.04
C ASN A 827 18.42 2.24 -8.26
N ARG A 828 18.27 0.90 -8.28
CA ARG A 828 19.21 -0.06 -7.71
C ARG A 828 19.26 -1.26 -8.65
N PRO A 829 20.35 -1.45 -9.42
CA PRO A 829 20.41 -2.55 -10.37
C PRO A 829 20.39 -3.88 -9.63
N TYR A 830 19.52 -4.80 -10.09
CA TYR A 830 19.50 -6.18 -9.63
C TYR A 830 20.54 -6.98 -10.38
N LYS A 831 21.51 -7.51 -9.65
CA LYS A 831 22.52 -8.43 -10.14
C LYS A 831 23.16 -9.15 -8.97
N THR A 832 23.31 -10.46 -9.08
CA THR A 832 23.86 -11.28 -7.99
C THR A 832 25.23 -10.76 -7.51
N PHE A 833 26.13 -10.43 -8.42
CA PHE A 833 27.43 -9.81 -8.12
C PHE A 833 27.67 -8.65 -9.07
N PRO A 834 27.33 -7.40 -8.73
CA PRO A 834 27.75 -6.20 -9.45
C PRO A 834 29.29 -6.14 -9.61
N ALA A 835 29.80 -5.46 -10.61
CA ALA A 835 31.23 -5.41 -10.92
C ALA A 835 32.07 -4.92 -9.74
N GLU A 836 31.60 -3.96 -8.99
CA GLU A 836 32.24 -3.37 -7.81
C GLU A 836 32.31 -4.40 -6.67
N ILE A 837 31.26 -5.20 -6.49
CA ILE A 837 31.24 -6.31 -5.52
C ILE A 837 32.22 -7.41 -5.94
N GLN A 838 32.27 -7.77 -7.24
CA GLN A 838 33.26 -8.73 -7.75
C GLN A 838 34.68 -8.26 -7.45
N GLN A 839 34.99 -6.99 -7.66
CA GLN A 839 36.30 -6.39 -7.40
C GLN A 839 36.63 -6.41 -5.93
N SER A 840 35.70 -6.02 -5.05
CA SER A 840 35.89 -6.00 -3.60
C SER A 840 36.13 -7.39 -3.04
N LEU A 841 35.32 -8.39 -3.45
CA LEU A 841 35.48 -9.79 -3.05
C LEU A 841 36.79 -10.40 -3.56
N LYS A 842 37.19 -10.12 -4.82
CA LYS A 842 38.46 -10.55 -5.40
C LYS A 842 39.65 -9.99 -4.60
N GLY A 843 39.63 -8.72 -4.24
CA GLY A 843 40.65 -8.07 -3.41
C GLY A 843 40.72 -8.72 -2.04
N TYR A 844 39.61 -8.91 -1.36
CA TYR A 844 39.52 -9.55 -0.05
C TYR A 844 40.07 -10.99 -0.03
N LEU A 845 39.67 -11.81 -1.02
CA LEU A 845 40.05 -13.19 -1.13
C LEU A 845 41.55 -13.34 -1.49
N SER A 846 42.08 -12.45 -2.38
CA SER A 846 43.50 -12.46 -2.70
C SER A 846 44.41 -12.19 -1.48
N GLY A 847 43.90 -11.50 -0.46
CA GLY A 847 44.54 -11.29 0.84
C GLY A 847 44.39 -12.47 1.83
N GLY A 848 43.88 -13.62 1.41
CA GLY A 848 43.62 -14.78 2.27
C GLY A 848 42.28 -14.77 2.99
N GLY A 849 41.34 -13.98 2.50
CA GLY A 849 39.99 -13.82 3.06
C GLY A 849 39.18 -15.12 3.11
N ARG A 850 38.09 -15.09 3.85
CA ARG A 850 37.16 -16.19 4.04
C ARG A 850 35.74 -15.75 3.70
N LEU A 851 35.09 -16.43 2.76
CA LEU A 851 33.81 -16.00 2.20
C LEU A 851 32.77 -17.11 2.26
N PHE A 852 31.62 -16.80 2.81
CA PHE A 852 30.39 -17.55 2.62
C PHE A 852 29.49 -16.81 1.63
N VAL A 853 28.94 -17.54 0.66
CA VAL A 853 27.95 -17.00 -0.30
C VAL A 853 26.73 -17.92 -0.33
N SER A 854 25.54 -17.37 -0.20
CA SER A 854 24.30 -18.13 -0.33
C SER A 854 23.32 -17.42 -1.26
N GLY A 855 22.76 -18.17 -2.24
CA GLY A 855 21.77 -17.61 -3.15
C GLY A 855 21.34 -18.59 -4.26
N ALA A 856 20.11 -18.43 -4.74
CA ALA A 856 19.48 -19.34 -5.69
C ALA A 856 20.10 -19.26 -7.11
N TYR A 857 20.59 -18.10 -7.52
CA TYR A 857 20.94 -17.79 -8.93
C TYR A 857 22.38 -17.32 -9.09
N ILE A 858 23.30 -17.71 -8.18
CA ILE A 858 24.69 -17.24 -8.13
C ILE A 858 25.55 -17.71 -9.31
N ALA A 859 25.11 -18.72 -10.06
CA ALA A 859 25.80 -19.22 -11.25
C ALA A 859 25.07 -18.82 -12.55
N SER A 860 23.76 -19.00 -12.63
CA SER A 860 22.98 -18.70 -13.85
C SER A 860 22.99 -17.22 -14.20
N ASP A 861 22.90 -16.34 -13.21
CA ASP A 861 22.96 -14.90 -13.44
C ASP A 861 24.34 -14.43 -13.94
N MET A 862 25.39 -15.08 -13.46
CA MET A 862 26.77 -14.77 -13.76
C MET A 862 27.31 -15.48 -15.01
N SER A 863 26.55 -16.40 -15.61
CA SER A 863 26.98 -17.13 -16.81
C SER A 863 26.54 -16.47 -18.12
N LYS A 864 25.90 -15.30 -18.05
CA LYS A 864 25.35 -14.57 -19.21
C LYS A 864 26.43 -13.91 -20.08
N ASN A 865 27.61 -13.66 -19.54
CA ASN A 865 28.75 -13.11 -20.23
C ASN A 865 30.08 -13.67 -19.68
N ASN A 866 31.15 -13.53 -20.44
CA ASN A 866 32.45 -14.11 -20.10
C ASN A 866 33.11 -13.48 -18.85
N THR A 867 32.98 -12.17 -18.66
CA THR A 867 33.61 -11.47 -17.51
C THR A 867 33.00 -11.94 -16.19
N ASP A 868 31.67 -11.99 -16.11
CA ASP A 868 30.97 -12.47 -14.93
C ASP A 868 31.24 -13.96 -14.68
N ARG A 869 31.28 -14.78 -15.76
CA ARG A 869 31.59 -16.20 -15.64
C ARG A 869 33.03 -16.43 -15.17
N ASP A 870 33.99 -15.60 -15.62
CA ASP A 870 35.37 -15.66 -15.16
C ASP A 870 35.48 -15.42 -13.63
N PHE A 871 34.68 -14.48 -13.08
CA PHE A 871 34.64 -14.26 -11.64
C PHE A 871 34.19 -15.51 -10.88
N ILE A 872 33.09 -16.17 -11.27
CA ILE A 872 32.63 -17.36 -10.54
C ILE A 872 33.58 -18.54 -10.74
N THR A 873 34.21 -18.71 -11.90
CA THR A 873 35.10 -19.85 -12.16
C THR A 873 36.50 -19.67 -11.57
N SER A 874 37.09 -18.47 -11.65
CA SER A 874 38.45 -18.21 -11.20
C SER A 874 38.53 -17.83 -9.72
N VAL A 875 37.50 -17.15 -9.17
CA VAL A 875 37.48 -16.64 -7.80
C VAL A 875 36.63 -17.51 -6.87
N LEU A 876 35.36 -17.78 -7.23
CA LEU A 876 34.47 -18.59 -6.41
C LEU A 876 34.60 -20.10 -6.63
N LYS A 877 35.33 -20.50 -7.69
CA LYS A 877 35.72 -21.88 -7.99
C LYS A 877 34.58 -22.82 -8.34
N PHE A 878 33.55 -22.29 -9.02
CA PHE A 878 32.47 -23.10 -9.61
C PHE A 878 32.04 -22.56 -10.97
N ASP A 879 31.31 -23.36 -11.73
CA ASP A 879 30.67 -22.98 -12.99
C ASP A 879 29.19 -23.37 -12.95
N PHE A 880 28.42 -22.83 -13.88
CA PHE A 880 26.99 -23.15 -14.03
C PHE A 880 26.79 -24.52 -14.65
N GLY A 881 26.08 -25.42 -13.96
CA GLY A 881 25.75 -26.78 -14.40
C GLY A 881 24.28 -27.00 -14.80
N GLY A 882 23.52 -25.89 -14.95
CA GLY A 882 22.07 -25.94 -15.21
C GLY A 882 21.25 -25.53 -13.97
N SER A 883 19.94 -25.51 -14.12
CA SER A 883 18.99 -25.20 -13.04
C SER A 883 18.15 -26.40 -12.65
N VAL A 884 17.69 -26.45 -11.42
CA VAL A 884 16.76 -27.47 -10.93
C VAL A 884 15.33 -27.06 -11.29
N VAL A 885 14.77 -27.71 -12.31
CA VAL A 885 13.41 -27.41 -12.82
C VAL A 885 12.34 -28.16 -12.05
N ASP A 886 12.61 -29.42 -11.65
CA ASP A 886 11.66 -30.25 -10.94
C ASP A 886 11.35 -29.66 -9.55
N ALA A 887 10.13 -29.20 -9.33
CA ALA A 887 9.69 -28.62 -8.06
C ALA A 887 9.68 -29.64 -6.91
N SER A 888 9.62 -30.95 -7.22
CA SER A 888 9.70 -32.01 -6.21
C SER A 888 11.11 -32.17 -5.62
N GLU A 889 12.14 -31.57 -6.23
CA GLU A 889 13.49 -31.45 -5.70
C GLU A 889 13.54 -30.31 -4.67
N ASP A 890 12.88 -30.51 -3.55
CA ASP A 890 12.61 -29.56 -2.49
C ASP A 890 13.55 -29.68 -1.26
N ARG A 891 14.62 -30.50 -1.38
CA ARG A 891 15.57 -30.72 -0.27
C ARG A 891 17.00 -30.73 -0.76
N VAL A 892 17.90 -30.30 0.14
CA VAL A 892 19.35 -30.39 -0.04
C VAL A 892 19.99 -31.14 1.13
N PHE A 893 21.03 -31.93 0.82
CA PHE A 893 21.81 -32.70 1.79
C PHE A 893 23.26 -32.23 1.82
N GLY A 894 23.79 -32.03 2.98
CA GLY A 894 25.22 -31.72 3.24
C GLY A 894 25.48 -31.48 4.71
N SER A 895 26.72 -31.59 5.15
CA SER A 895 27.10 -31.45 6.57
C SER A 895 26.25 -32.30 7.53
N ASN A 896 25.85 -33.51 7.12
CA ASN A 896 24.93 -34.41 7.83
C ASN A 896 23.55 -33.83 8.13
N LEU A 897 23.13 -32.85 7.37
CA LEU A 897 21.79 -32.22 7.45
C LEU A 897 21.01 -32.44 6.16
N LEU A 898 19.72 -32.68 6.31
CA LEU A 898 18.75 -32.64 5.22
C LEU A 898 17.86 -31.43 5.44
N LEU A 899 17.93 -30.46 4.53
CA LEU A 899 17.29 -29.16 4.63
C LEU A 899 16.17 -29.04 3.59
N SER A 900 15.00 -28.59 3.99
CA SER A 900 13.91 -28.27 3.06
C SER A 900 14.14 -26.90 2.39
N LEU A 901 13.64 -26.76 1.15
CA LEU A 901 13.62 -25.51 0.40
C LEU A 901 12.18 -25.14 0.00
N PRO A 902 11.77 -23.90 0.08
CA PRO A 902 10.45 -23.44 -0.36
C PRO A 902 10.39 -23.38 -1.89
N ARG A 903 9.77 -24.36 -2.55
CA ARG A 903 9.70 -24.47 -4.01
C ARG A 903 8.38 -23.94 -4.60
N GLY A 904 7.39 -23.62 -3.78
CA GLY A 904 6.12 -23.03 -4.16
C GLY A 904 5.75 -21.84 -3.28
N LEU A 905 4.75 -21.07 -3.70
CA LEU A 905 4.21 -19.96 -2.91
C LEU A 905 3.81 -20.42 -1.52
N ASN A 906 4.23 -19.71 -0.51
CA ASN A 906 3.93 -19.98 0.90
C ASN A 906 4.00 -18.68 1.72
N GLU A 907 3.56 -18.73 2.98
CA GLU A 907 3.44 -17.55 3.85
C GLU A 907 4.68 -17.28 4.71
N GLU A 908 5.67 -18.18 4.70
CA GLU A 908 6.81 -18.13 5.63
C GLU A 908 8.09 -17.62 4.98
N TYR A 909 8.37 -18.09 3.74
CA TYR A 909 9.59 -17.80 3.01
C TYR A 909 9.32 -17.46 1.56
N TYR A 910 10.10 -16.57 0.98
CA TYR A 910 10.05 -16.34 -0.47
C TYR A 910 10.40 -17.62 -1.26
N THR A 911 9.81 -17.76 -2.43
CA THR A 911 9.93 -18.98 -3.24
C THR A 911 11.29 -19.07 -3.93
N VAL A 912 11.90 -20.24 -3.87
CA VAL A 912 13.11 -20.60 -4.64
C VAL A 912 12.70 -21.40 -5.88
N SER A 913 12.33 -20.72 -6.98
CA SER A 913 11.69 -21.38 -8.11
C SER A 913 12.60 -22.36 -8.86
N ARG A 914 13.78 -21.95 -9.29
CA ARG A 914 14.71 -22.74 -10.11
C ARG A 914 16.16 -22.56 -9.68
N PRO A 915 16.57 -23.08 -8.52
CA PRO A 915 17.93 -22.89 -8.02
C PRO A 915 18.98 -23.54 -8.95
N ASP A 916 20.19 -23.00 -8.89
CA ASP A 916 21.29 -23.40 -9.76
C ASP A 916 21.92 -24.74 -9.35
N VAL A 917 22.61 -25.38 -10.29
CA VAL A 917 23.53 -26.49 -10.07
C VAL A 917 24.95 -25.95 -10.25
N LEU A 918 25.82 -26.14 -9.25
CA LEU A 918 27.21 -25.67 -9.26
C LEU A 918 28.16 -26.80 -9.67
N VAL A 919 29.03 -26.54 -10.64
CA VAL A 919 30.07 -27.49 -11.05
C VAL A 919 31.41 -27.04 -10.48
N PRO A 920 32.04 -27.81 -9.57
CA PRO A 920 33.35 -27.42 -9.00
C PRO A 920 34.41 -27.21 -10.06
N ARG A 921 35.31 -26.23 -9.84
CA ARG A 921 36.46 -25.93 -10.68
C ARG A 921 37.74 -26.03 -9.85
N ASP A 922 38.85 -26.26 -10.54
CA ASP A 922 40.16 -26.45 -9.94
C ASP A 922 40.13 -27.54 -8.81
N ASN A 923 40.60 -27.21 -7.60
CA ASN A 923 40.62 -28.08 -6.43
C ASN A 923 39.39 -27.89 -5.51
N ALA A 924 38.32 -27.29 -5.98
CA ALA A 924 37.07 -27.17 -5.24
C ALA A 924 36.32 -28.51 -5.23
N PHE A 925 35.47 -28.70 -4.23
CA PHE A 925 34.73 -29.93 -4.04
C PHE A 925 33.26 -29.66 -3.70
N VAL A 926 32.39 -30.66 -3.98
CA VAL A 926 30.97 -30.60 -3.68
C VAL A 926 30.76 -30.66 -2.17
N ALA A 927 30.13 -29.63 -1.62
CA ALA A 927 29.80 -29.53 -0.18
C ALA A 927 28.34 -29.91 0.12
N PHE A 928 27.44 -29.64 -0.84
CA PHE A 928 26.00 -29.91 -0.75
C PHE A 928 25.48 -30.50 -2.05
N VAL A 929 24.46 -31.35 -1.97
CA VAL A 929 23.77 -31.95 -3.13
C VAL A 929 22.25 -31.83 -2.97
N TYR A 930 21.54 -31.70 -4.06
CA TYR A 930 20.10 -31.89 -4.10
C TYR A 930 19.75 -33.35 -3.80
N ASP A 931 18.73 -33.57 -2.96
CA ASP A 931 18.49 -34.89 -2.35
C ASP A 931 18.13 -35.96 -3.37
N LYS A 932 17.30 -35.71 -4.36
CA LYS A 932 16.86 -36.69 -5.35
C LYS A 932 17.86 -36.84 -6.50
N SER A 933 18.20 -35.74 -7.15
CA SER A 933 19.03 -35.74 -8.35
C SER A 933 20.53 -35.97 -8.06
N LYS A 934 20.98 -35.79 -6.81
CA LYS A 934 22.38 -35.78 -6.38
C LYS A 934 23.27 -34.78 -7.10
N LYS A 935 22.64 -33.81 -7.84
CA LYS A 935 23.38 -32.70 -8.44
C LYS A 935 23.93 -31.79 -7.37
N SER A 936 25.05 -31.11 -7.66
CA SER A 936 25.70 -30.23 -6.70
C SER A 936 24.88 -28.98 -6.41
N ALA A 937 24.53 -28.80 -5.15
CA ALA A 937 23.83 -27.63 -4.57
C ALA A 937 24.77 -26.68 -3.83
N GLY A 938 26.06 -27.02 -3.72
CA GLY A 938 27.06 -26.17 -3.07
C GLY A 938 28.47 -26.65 -3.27
N VAL A 939 29.40 -25.72 -3.39
CA VAL A 939 30.82 -25.94 -3.66
C VAL A 939 31.68 -25.25 -2.61
N ALA A 940 32.72 -25.93 -2.16
CA ALA A 940 33.72 -25.42 -1.22
C ALA A 940 35.12 -25.45 -1.81
N TYR A 941 35.89 -24.42 -1.51
CA TYR A 941 37.31 -24.30 -1.89
C TYR A 941 38.18 -23.94 -0.67
N ALA A 942 39.31 -24.63 -0.53
CA ALA A 942 40.31 -24.35 0.51
C ALA A 942 41.69 -24.36 -0.14
N GLY A 943 42.25 -23.19 -0.36
CA GLY A 943 43.56 -22.94 -0.91
C GLY A 943 44.23 -21.75 -0.22
N ASN A 944 44.69 -20.78 -0.98
CA ASN A 944 45.21 -19.52 -0.45
C ASN A 944 44.15 -18.67 0.28
N TYR A 945 42.91 -18.94 0.02
CA TYR A 945 41.73 -18.40 0.68
C TYR A 945 40.68 -19.50 0.83
N ARG A 946 39.57 -19.21 1.50
CA ARG A 946 38.50 -20.18 1.64
C ARG A 946 37.16 -19.57 1.19
N VAL A 947 36.43 -20.33 0.36
CA VAL A 947 35.08 -19.96 -0.09
C VAL A 947 34.16 -21.15 0.10
N LEU A 948 32.98 -20.93 0.58
CA LEU A 948 31.85 -21.85 0.53
C LEU A 948 30.68 -21.16 -0.14
N SER A 949 30.19 -21.70 -1.25
CA SER A 949 29.07 -21.18 -2.02
C SER A 949 27.91 -22.18 -2.05
N THR A 950 26.70 -21.74 -1.75
CA THR A 950 25.48 -22.54 -1.87
C THR A 950 24.56 -21.99 -2.93
N ALA A 951 24.04 -22.88 -3.80
CA ALA A 951 23.02 -22.55 -4.83
C ALA A 951 21.59 -22.52 -4.25
N PHE A 952 21.51 -22.34 -2.96
CA PHE A 952 20.26 -22.12 -2.23
C PHE A 952 20.50 -21.05 -1.17
N PRO A 953 19.49 -20.20 -0.91
CA PRO A 953 19.58 -19.18 0.14
C PRO A 953 19.59 -19.85 1.52
N PHE A 954 20.53 -19.43 2.38
CA PHE A 954 20.67 -19.95 3.73
C PHE A 954 19.43 -19.63 4.59
N GLU A 955 18.89 -18.44 4.45
CA GLU A 955 17.85 -17.87 5.30
C GLU A 955 16.48 -18.56 5.15
N VAL A 956 16.25 -19.30 4.05
CA VAL A 956 15.02 -20.05 3.82
C VAL A 956 15.20 -21.57 3.92
N ALA A 957 16.43 -22.05 4.19
CA ALA A 957 16.74 -23.46 4.21
C ALA A 957 16.44 -24.09 5.58
N GLY A 958 15.50 -25.03 5.63
CA GLY A 958 15.19 -25.79 6.84
C GLY A 958 14.67 -24.93 8.02
N SER A 959 14.66 -25.48 9.21
CA SER A 959 14.26 -24.81 10.45
C SER A 959 15.37 -23.90 11.01
N SER A 960 15.03 -23.00 11.93
CA SER A 960 15.99 -22.12 12.62
C SER A 960 17.10 -22.93 13.34
N SER A 961 16.77 -24.06 13.98
CA SER A 961 17.76 -24.95 14.61
C SER A 961 18.70 -25.58 13.58
N GLN A 962 18.17 -26.01 12.43
CA GLN A 962 18.97 -26.55 11.33
C GLN A 962 19.90 -25.49 10.72
N ARG A 963 19.42 -24.25 10.54
CA ARG A 963 20.27 -23.12 10.11
C ARG A 963 21.41 -22.84 11.09
N THR A 964 21.15 -22.90 12.40
CA THR A 964 22.18 -22.72 13.41
C THR A 964 23.27 -23.82 13.30
N HIS A 965 22.90 -25.09 13.09
CA HIS A 965 23.83 -26.18 12.86
C HIS A 965 24.62 -26.04 11.56
N LEU A 966 23.93 -25.65 10.49
CA LEU A 966 24.52 -25.39 9.17
C LEU A 966 25.59 -24.29 9.28
N MET A 967 25.24 -23.15 9.91
CA MET A 967 26.19 -22.05 10.13
C MET A 967 27.40 -22.53 10.95
N GLY A 968 27.21 -23.38 11.95
CA GLY A 968 28.28 -23.99 12.70
C GLY A 968 29.23 -24.84 11.82
N ALA A 969 28.72 -25.57 10.84
CA ALA A 969 29.51 -26.30 9.85
C ALA A 969 30.27 -25.38 8.90
N VAL A 970 29.61 -24.33 8.39
CA VAL A 970 30.19 -23.27 7.54
C VAL A 970 31.38 -22.62 8.26
N LEU A 971 31.17 -22.18 9.49
CA LEU A 971 32.20 -21.52 10.31
C LEU A 971 33.38 -22.44 10.63
N ARG A 972 33.15 -23.73 10.95
CA ARG A 972 34.23 -24.70 11.13
C ARG A 972 35.08 -24.86 9.87
N PHE A 973 34.47 -24.86 8.69
CA PHE A 973 35.20 -24.94 7.42
C PHE A 973 36.01 -23.68 7.16
N LEU A 974 35.38 -22.51 7.26
CA LEU A 974 36.02 -21.25 6.91
C LEU A 974 37.08 -20.81 7.92
N LEU A 975 36.82 -20.97 9.22
CA LEU A 975 37.73 -20.52 10.29
C LEU A 975 38.76 -21.57 10.69
N LYS A 976 38.81 -22.75 10.06
CA LYS A 976 39.82 -23.75 10.29
C LYS A 976 41.24 -23.13 10.06
N LYS A 977 42.12 -23.22 11.05
CA LYS A 977 43.53 -22.73 10.96
C LYS A 977 44.33 -23.52 9.96
#